data_b103f75b468260178cdd68c88ce991dd
#
_entry.id   b103f75b468260178cdd68c88ce991dd
#
_cell.length_a   1.000
_cell.length_b   1.000
_cell.length_c   1.000
_cell.angle_alpha   90.00
_cell.angle_beta   90.00
_cell.angle_gamma   90.00
#
_symmetry.space_group_name_H-M   'P 1'
#
loop_
_entity.id
_entity.type
_entity.pdbx_description
1 polymer ?
#
loop_
_entity_poly.entity_id
_entity_poly.type
_entity_poly.pdbx_seq_one_letter_code
_entity_poly.pdbx_strand_id
1 'polypeptide(L)'
;MKISREVPVNAYRAGEGFLPAYQKLVREVVIPYQYQVLNDKMEGVEKSHALENLRLAARKNRGEEVTEEFYGMVFQDSDVAKWLEAAAYTLGQHPNPELEQEVDGVISLLEEAQQKDGYLNSYFTVKEPNRKWTNLQEAHELYCAGHLMEAACAYYEATGKDSLLKIMEKNADCIYQQFMENNTRGYSGHPEVELALMRLYRATGKEKYKELCAHFLDARGQKPNYFVEENATRGWDVWGTHHDTVDTDYTQSTLPVREQKDAVGHAVRAVYLYTAMADMAGESGDEGLKNACHALWESVTHRQMYVTGGIGSTVLGEAFTVDYDLPNATVYAETCASIGLIFFARQMLQLEAKGEYTDVMERALYNTVLGGMQLDGKRFFYVNPLEVVPGISGKAATQLHDLPQRPPWYACACCPPNVARLLSSIGSYAYGEGENTLFVHLYLGGEVESSLGYSLSCETEYPRFGKAKFTFHGEKKTTLAFHIPAWSQKTTLSVNGEEWDLAECAKDGYAYVDRSFQEGDVVELSFDMTPYKVYATSRVPADTGCVAVQRGPMVYCAEGVDNEGDVLSLSVAEEGTIREEPYNAQLLGGIVPLTVEGWRVRPTQELYSRKRPEQEPVEIRLVPYYTWGNRGENQMRVWLPET
;
A
#
# COMPACT_ATOMS: atom_id res chain seq x y z
N MET A 1 17.48 -15.06 9.50
CA MET A 1 18.00 -13.74 9.97
C MET A 1 17.94 -12.77 8.79
N LYS A 2 17.66 -11.49 9.06
CA LYS A 2 17.61 -10.45 8.03
C LYS A 2 18.98 -10.22 7.40
N ILE A 3 19.01 -10.05 6.09
CA ILE A 3 20.24 -9.71 5.32
C ILE A 3 20.42 -8.21 5.18
N SER A 4 19.34 -7.45 5.33
CA SER A 4 19.32 -5.99 5.30
C SER A 4 18.26 -5.44 6.25
N ARG A 5 18.31 -4.12 6.48
CA ARG A 5 17.30 -3.36 7.22
C ARG A 5 16.91 -2.14 6.41
N GLU A 6 15.72 -1.60 6.68
CA GLU A 6 15.31 -0.33 6.10
C GLU A 6 16.24 0.81 6.52
N VAL A 7 16.45 1.74 5.60
CA VAL A 7 17.08 3.02 5.92
C VAL A 7 16.08 3.89 6.67
N PRO A 8 16.47 4.59 7.75
CA PRO A 8 15.59 5.52 8.45
C PRO A 8 15.00 6.58 7.51
N VAL A 9 13.73 6.97 7.73
CA VAL A 9 13.03 7.92 6.84
C VAL A 9 13.76 9.26 6.72
N ASN A 10 14.37 9.74 7.80
CA ASN A 10 15.13 10.99 7.82
C ASN A 10 16.54 10.89 7.20
N ALA A 11 17.00 9.69 6.88
CA ALA A 11 18.25 9.50 6.14
C ALA A 11 18.11 9.74 4.62
N TYR A 12 16.87 9.72 4.09
CA TYR A 12 16.60 10.10 2.72
C TYR A 12 16.09 11.54 2.64
N ARG A 13 16.68 12.33 1.76
CA ARG A 13 16.24 13.70 1.42
C ARG A 13 15.74 13.72 -0.01
N ALA A 14 14.46 14.02 -0.18
CA ALA A 14 13.84 14.11 -1.49
C ALA A 14 14.43 15.24 -2.32
N GLY A 15 14.82 14.93 -3.57
CA GLY A 15 15.29 15.89 -4.57
C GLY A 15 14.19 16.24 -5.57
N GLU A 16 14.55 16.25 -6.85
CA GLU A 16 13.65 16.42 -7.98
C GLU A 16 13.31 15.06 -8.61
N GLY A 17 12.20 14.98 -9.33
CA GLY A 17 11.78 13.78 -10.06
C GLY A 17 10.34 13.37 -9.78
N PHE A 18 9.96 12.21 -10.27
CA PHE A 18 8.58 11.74 -10.26
C PHE A 18 8.03 11.51 -8.84
N LEU A 19 8.62 10.60 -8.05
CA LEU A 19 8.15 10.32 -6.69
C LEU A 19 8.40 11.48 -5.71
N PRO A 20 9.51 12.23 -5.76
CA PRO A 20 9.65 13.46 -4.98
C PRO A 20 8.53 14.48 -5.20
N ALA A 21 7.99 14.58 -6.43
CA ALA A 21 6.83 15.45 -6.69
C ALA A 21 5.57 14.97 -5.97
N TYR A 22 5.35 13.66 -5.85
CA TYR A 22 4.25 13.10 -5.04
C TYR A 22 4.47 13.30 -3.53
N GLN A 23 5.71 13.15 -3.04
CA GLN A 23 6.03 13.49 -1.64
C GLN A 23 5.73 14.97 -1.33
N LYS A 24 6.07 15.86 -2.27
CA LYS A 24 5.73 17.28 -2.16
C LYS A 24 4.22 17.51 -2.15
N LEU A 25 3.46 16.84 -3.03
CA LEU A 25 1.99 16.90 -3.05
C LEU A 25 1.39 16.42 -1.72
N VAL A 26 1.91 15.32 -1.17
CA VAL A 26 1.44 14.82 0.13
C VAL A 26 1.70 15.83 1.23
N ARG A 27 2.89 16.38 1.29
CA ARG A 27 3.29 17.39 2.30
C ARG A 27 2.45 18.67 2.20
N GLU A 28 2.26 19.20 0.99
CA GLU A 28 1.70 20.54 0.79
C GLU A 28 0.18 20.54 0.65
N VAL A 29 -0.41 19.42 0.26
CA VAL A 29 -1.85 19.34 -0.04
C VAL A 29 -2.55 18.23 0.77
N VAL A 30 -2.07 17.00 0.70
CA VAL A 30 -2.81 15.84 1.24
C VAL A 30 -2.89 15.90 2.77
N ILE A 31 -1.77 16.08 3.46
CA ILE A 31 -1.72 16.15 4.93
C ILE A 31 -2.56 17.31 5.47
N PRO A 32 -2.44 18.57 4.97
CA PRO A 32 -3.31 19.66 5.40
C PRO A 32 -4.80 19.41 5.09
N TYR A 33 -5.12 18.86 3.91
CA TYR A 33 -6.49 18.51 3.54
C TYR A 33 -7.09 17.48 4.51
N GLN A 34 -6.38 16.40 4.77
CA GLN A 34 -6.84 15.34 5.67
C GLN A 34 -7.04 15.86 7.10
N TYR A 35 -6.16 16.72 7.59
CA TYR A 35 -6.33 17.34 8.90
C TYR A 35 -7.64 18.14 9.02
N GLN A 36 -8.00 18.88 7.96
CA GLN A 36 -9.27 19.61 7.93
C GLN A 36 -10.48 18.66 7.92
N VAL A 37 -10.38 17.55 7.18
CA VAL A 37 -11.44 16.52 7.14
C VAL A 37 -11.60 15.83 8.50
N LEU A 38 -10.49 15.41 9.13
CA LEU A 38 -10.50 14.77 10.46
C LEU A 38 -11.08 15.69 11.57
N ASN A 39 -11.02 17.01 11.35
CA ASN A 39 -11.63 18.04 12.22
C ASN A 39 -13.05 18.46 11.77
N ASP A 40 -13.65 17.82 10.78
CA ASP A 40 -14.97 18.15 10.23
C ASP A 40 -15.09 19.59 9.67
N LYS A 41 -13.99 20.19 9.22
CA LYS A 41 -13.93 21.58 8.75
C LYS A 41 -14.09 21.73 7.24
N MET A 42 -14.22 20.61 6.51
CA MET A 42 -14.40 20.64 5.05
C MET A 42 -15.89 20.59 4.69
N GLU A 43 -16.37 21.65 4.00
CA GLU A 43 -17.73 21.69 3.47
C GLU A 43 -17.90 20.75 2.26
N GLY A 44 -19.04 20.07 2.17
CA GLY A 44 -19.36 19.16 1.05
C GLY A 44 -18.58 17.86 1.04
N VAL A 45 -17.89 17.55 2.12
CA VAL A 45 -17.14 16.30 2.33
C VAL A 45 -17.80 15.49 3.45
N GLU A 46 -17.81 14.17 3.32
CA GLU A 46 -18.28 13.27 4.38
C GLU A 46 -17.54 13.57 5.69
N LYS A 47 -18.29 13.69 6.78
CA LYS A 47 -17.71 14.02 8.08
C LYS A 47 -17.02 12.80 8.68
N SER A 48 -15.82 13.02 9.18
CA SER A 48 -15.02 11.99 9.84
C SER A 48 -15.36 11.80 11.31
N HIS A 49 -15.56 12.89 12.04
CA HIS A 49 -15.66 12.93 13.52
C HIS A 49 -14.49 12.26 14.27
N ALA A 50 -13.42 11.86 13.62
CA ALA A 50 -12.36 11.09 14.26
C ALA A 50 -11.72 11.84 15.44
N LEU A 51 -11.37 13.11 15.25
CA LEU A 51 -10.84 13.94 16.35
C LEU A 51 -11.91 14.31 17.39
N GLU A 52 -13.18 14.45 16.97
CA GLU A 52 -14.27 14.72 17.91
C GLU A 52 -14.53 13.51 18.82
N ASN A 53 -14.53 12.30 18.30
CA ASN A 53 -14.63 11.08 19.11
C ASN A 53 -13.56 10.99 20.20
N LEU A 54 -12.32 11.39 19.88
CA LEU A 54 -11.24 11.46 20.87
C LEU A 54 -11.50 12.56 21.92
N ARG A 55 -12.07 13.74 21.54
CA ARG A 55 -12.47 14.77 22.50
C ARG A 55 -13.56 14.28 23.44
N LEU A 56 -14.54 13.53 22.92
CA LEU A 56 -15.58 12.91 23.74
C LEU A 56 -14.98 11.89 24.74
N ALA A 57 -14.03 11.08 24.28
CA ALA A 57 -13.32 10.13 25.13
C ALA A 57 -12.53 10.84 26.24
N ALA A 58 -11.82 11.92 25.91
CA ALA A 58 -11.10 12.74 26.88
C ALA A 58 -12.03 13.36 27.94
N ARG A 59 -13.17 13.90 27.52
CA ARG A 59 -14.20 14.45 28.45
C ARG A 59 -14.72 13.37 29.39
N LYS A 60 -15.06 12.18 28.88
CA LYS A 60 -15.48 11.05 29.72
C LYS A 60 -14.42 10.63 30.74
N ASN A 61 -13.16 10.59 30.34
CA ASN A 61 -12.06 10.24 31.24
C ASN A 61 -11.87 11.27 32.38
N ARG A 62 -12.23 12.54 32.14
CA ARG A 62 -12.26 13.59 33.18
C ARG A 62 -13.50 13.52 34.09
N GLY A 63 -14.45 12.61 33.79
CA GLY A 63 -15.71 12.48 34.55
C GLY A 63 -16.77 13.51 34.17
N GLU A 64 -16.66 14.15 33.04
CA GLU A 64 -17.67 15.06 32.48
C GLU A 64 -18.89 14.26 31.99
N GLU A 65 -20.08 14.88 32.09
CA GLU A 65 -21.26 14.36 31.42
C GLU A 65 -21.13 14.57 29.91
N VAL A 66 -21.15 13.48 29.14
CA VAL A 66 -21.09 13.47 27.68
C VAL A 66 -22.40 12.93 27.16
N THR A 67 -23.18 13.80 26.51
CA THR A 67 -24.48 13.47 25.89
C THR A 67 -24.37 13.20 24.41
N GLU A 68 -23.28 13.63 23.78
CA GLU A 68 -22.98 13.38 22.39
C GLU A 68 -22.58 11.92 22.17
N GLU A 69 -22.99 11.36 21.06
CA GLU A 69 -22.72 9.97 20.71
C GLU A 69 -21.44 9.83 19.86
N PHE A 70 -20.80 8.68 19.96
CA PHE A 70 -19.74 8.28 19.01
C PHE A 70 -20.31 8.23 17.60
N TYR A 71 -19.59 8.77 16.63
CA TYR A 71 -19.97 8.77 15.22
C TYR A 71 -18.91 8.07 14.35
N GLY A 72 -19.38 7.38 13.32
CA GLY A 72 -18.53 6.72 12.31
C GLY A 72 -18.25 5.25 12.61
N MET A 73 -17.20 4.76 12.04
CA MET A 73 -16.81 3.35 12.11
C MET A 73 -16.08 3.03 13.41
N VAL A 74 -16.22 1.80 13.90
CA VAL A 74 -15.56 1.33 15.13
C VAL A 74 -14.04 1.51 15.15
N PHE A 75 -13.42 1.64 13.97
CA PHE A 75 -11.98 1.82 13.77
C PHE A 75 -11.56 3.28 13.42
N GLN A 76 -12.41 4.25 13.67
CA GLN A 76 -12.20 5.66 13.28
C GLN A 76 -10.89 6.26 13.83
N ASP A 77 -10.41 5.80 15.00
CA ASP A 77 -9.13 6.22 15.58
C ASP A 77 -7.93 5.94 14.65
N SER A 78 -8.03 4.91 13.80
CA SER A 78 -6.96 4.56 12.86
C SER A 78 -6.71 5.60 11.78
N ASP A 79 -7.71 6.42 11.42
CA ASP A 79 -7.55 7.49 10.43
C ASP A 79 -6.65 8.60 11.00
N VAL A 80 -6.84 8.94 12.28
CA VAL A 80 -5.97 9.87 13.00
C VAL A 80 -4.55 9.32 13.11
N ALA A 81 -4.41 8.04 13.43
CA ALA A 81 -3.12 7.39 13.56
C ALA A 81 -2.31 7.43 12.26
N LYS A 82 -2.92 7.06 11.13
CA LYS A 82 -2.25 7.09 9.82
C LYS A 82 -1.88 8.51 9.38
N TRP A 83 -2.76 9.49 9.68
CA TRP A 83 -2.44 10.90 9.44
C TRP A 83 -1.23 11.36 10.27
N LEU A 84 -1.19 11.01 11.57
CA LEU A 84 -0.05 11.30 12.45
C LEU A 84 1.24 10.69 11.91
N GLU A 85 1.19 9.45 11.43
CA GLU A 85 2.34 8.76 10.85
C GLU A 85 2.86 9.49 9.60
N ALA A 86 1.97 9.88 8.67
CA ALA A 86 2.32 10.64 7.47
C ALA A 86 2.93 12.01 7.82
N ALA A 87 2.33 12.71 8.79
CA ALA A 87 2.81 14.00 9.28
C ALA A 87 4.18 13.87 9.96
N ALA A 88 4.39 12.83 10.76
CA ALA A 88 5.67 12.54 11.41
C ALA A 88 6.80 12.36 10.38
N TYR A 89 6.60 11.51 9.37
CA TYR A 89 7.59 11.30 8.30
C TYR A 89 7.89 12.59 7.54
N THR A 90 6.87 13.41 7.30
CA THR A 90 7.04 14.72 6.66
C THR A 90 7.87 15.67 7.52
N LEU A 91 7.61 15.73 8.82
CA LEU A 91 8.37 16.57 9.77
C LEU A 91 9.85 16.15 9.86
N GLY A 92 10.14 14.86 9.80
CA GLY A 92 11.51 14.33 9.82
C GLY A 92 12.34 14.77 8.61
N GLN A 93 11.72 14.96 7.45
CA GLN A 93 12.39 15.40 6.22
C GLN A 93 12.32 16.92 6.01
N HIS A 94 11.22 17.55 6.42
CA HIS A 94 10.91 18.95 6.20
C HIS A 94 10.31 19.59 7.46
N PRO A 95 11.15 20.13 8.36
CA PRO A 95 10.68 20.79 9.57
C PRO A 95 9.65 21.89 9.27
N ASN A 96 8.47 21.83 9.91
CA ASN A 96 7.38 22.77 9.75
C ASN A 96 6.74 23.02 11.13
N PRO A 97 6.95 24.20 11.75
CA PRO A 97 6.44 24.50 13.08
C PRO A 97 4.90 24.49 13.21
N GLU A 98 4.17 24.83 12.13
CA GLU A 98 2.70 24.81 12.13
C GLU A 98 2.19 23.37 12.16
N LEU A 99 2.71 22.51 11.28
CA LEU A 99 2.37 21.09 11.26
C LEU A 99 2.79 20.41 12.58
N GLU A 100 3.95 20.75 13.13
CA GLU A 100 4.42 20.21 14.41
C GLU A 100 3.46 20.59 15.56
N GLN A 101 2.96 21.82 15.58
CA GLN A 101 1.96 22.25 16.56
C GLN A 101 0.63 21.50 16.40
N GLU A 102 0.17 21.24 15.18
CA GLU A 102 -1.02 20.45 14.91
C GLU A 102 -0.85 19.01 15.41
N VAL A 103 0.29 18.38 15.12
CA VAL A 103 0.64 17.03 15.57
C VAL A 103 0.73 16.97 17.09
N ASP A 104 1.45 17.88 17.74
CA ASP A 104 1.56 17.95 19.20
C ASP A 104 0.18 18.16 19.87
N GLY A 105 -0.71 18.92 19.23
CA GLY A 105 -2.09 19.11 19.69
C GLY A 105 -2.92 17.82 19.64
N VAL A 106 -2.77 17.03 18.59
CA VAL A 106 -3.42 15.71 18.48
C VAL A 106 -2.83 14.71 19.46
N ILE A 107 -1.50 14.72 19.68
CA ILE A 107 -0.83 13.87 20.67
C ILE A 107 -1.34 14.19 22.09
N SER A 108 -1.47 15.47 22.42
CA SER A 108 -2.03 15.88 23.72
C SER A 108 -3.47 15.40 23.90
N LEU A 109 -4.27 15.43 22.84
CA LEU A 109 -5.64 14.91 22.87
C LEU A 109 -5.66 13.39 23.09
N LEU A 110 -4.75 12.63 22.46
CA LEU A 110 -4.61 11.19 22.68
C LEU A 110 -4.22 10.88 24.14
N GLU A 111 -3.33 11.69 24.75
CA GLU A 111 -2.98 11.54 26.16
C GLU A 111 -4.20 11.73 27.07
N GLU A 112 -5.04 12.74 26.82
CA GLU A 112 -6.27 12.97 27.57
C GLU A 112 -7.32 11.87 27.33
N ALA A 113 -7.37 11.30 26.12
CA ALA A 113 -8.28 10.21 25.77
C ALA A 113 -7.82 8.84 26.31
N GLN A 114 -6.55 8.70 26.73
CA GLN A 114 -6.04 7.46 27.32
C GLN A 114 -6.56 7.27 28.75
N GLN A 115 -7.04 6.08 29.05
CA GLN A 115 -7.49 5.70 30.39
C GLN A 115 -6.30 5.46 31.33
N LYS A 116 -6.55 5.46 32.65
CA LYS A 116 -5.49 5.32 33.68
C LYS A 116 -4.71 4.02 33.58
N ASP A 117 -5.35 2.94 33.12
CA ASP A 117 -4.77 1.63 32.88
C ASP A 117 -3.97 1.53 31.56
N GLY A 118 -3.91 2.61 30.79
CA GLY A 118 -3.25 2.66 29.48
C GLY A 118 -4.17 2.33 28.29
N TYR A 119 -5.40 1.90 28.54
CA TYR A 119 -6.34 1.62 27.45
C TYR A 119 -6.64 2.88 26.63
N LEU A 120 -6.64 2.74 25.29
CA LEU A 120 -6.90 3.85 24.37
C LEU A 120 -7.72 3.35 23.16
N ASN A 121 -8.99 3.72 23.13
CA ASN A 121 -9.90 3.51 22.00
C ASN A 121 -11.15 4.38 22.23
N SER A 122 -11.49 5.24 21.27
CA SER A 122 -12.60 6.19 21.45
C SER A 122 -13.97 5.51 21.42
N TYR A 123 -14.17 4.50 20.53
CA TYR A 123 -15.43 3.77 20.44
C TYR A 123 -15.82 3.12 21.76
N PHE A 124 -14.92 2.35 22.35
CA PHE A 124 -15.19 1.68 23.61
C PHE A 124 -15.25 2.66 24.80
N THR A 125 -14.49 3.74 24.78
CA THR A 125 -14.57 4.74 25.85
C THR A 125 -15.89 5.49 25.81
N VAL A 126 -16.39 5.85 24.61
CA VAL A 126 -17.61 6.68 24.46
C VAL A 126 -18.87 5.82 24.40
N LYS A 127 -18.90 4.76 23.61
CA LYS A 127 -20.13 4.03 23.28
C LYS A 127 -20.30 2.73 24.05
N GLU A 128 -19.26 1.92 24.17
CA GLU A 128 -19.36 0.54 24.70
C GLU A 128 -18.33 0.26 25.83
N PRO A 129 -18.32 1.05 26.93
CA PRO A 129 -17.26 0.98 27.94
C PRO A 129 -17.16 -0.38 28.66
N ASN A 130 -18.25 -1.14 28.68
CA ASN A 130 -18.33 -2.44 29.35
C ASN A 130 -18.02 -3.63 28.42
N ARG A 131 -17.68 -3.37 27.15
CA ARG A 131 -17.50 -4.42 26.11
C ARG A 131 -16.06 -4.53 25.60
N LYS A 132 -15.10 -3.89 26.25
CA LYS A 132 -13.67 -3.98 25.90
C LYS A 132 -13.24 -5.44 25.83
N TRP A 133 -12.45 -5.79 24.80
CA TRP A 133 -11.86 -7.12 24.59
C TRP A 133 -12.88 -8.27 24.42
N THR A 134 -14.15 -7.99 24.17
CA THR A 134 -15.21 -9.02 24.07
C THR A 134 -15.65 -9.33 22.63
N ASN A 135 -15.15 -8.59 21.65
CA ASN A 135 -15.36 -8.84 20.21
C ASN A 135 -14.11 -8.49 19.43
N LEU A 136 -13.08 -9.31 19.52
CA LEU A 136 -11.81 -9.08 18.83
C LEU A 136 -11.93 -9.32 17.32
N GLN A 137 -12.90 -10.16 16.90
CA GLN A 137 -13.15 -10.46 15.49
C GLN A 137 -13.52 -9.22 14.68
N GLU A 138 -14.38 -8.33 15.23
CA GLU A 138 -14.99 -7.24 14.47
C GLU A 138 -14.64 -5.84 14.98
N ALA A 139 -14.37 -5.69 16.28
CA ALA A 139 -14.35 -4.38 16.95
C ALA A 139 -13.05 -3.59 16.82
N HIS A 140 -12.05 -4.12 16.15
CA HIS A 140 -10.82 -3.40 15.74
C HIS A 140 -10.02 -2.71 16.88
N GLU A 141 -10.16 -3.13 18.16
CA GLU A 141 -9.41 -2.53 19.27
C GLU A 141 -7.89 -2.64 19.03
N LEU A 142 -7.41 -3.86 18.72
CA LEU A 142 -6.00 -4.13 18.45
C LEU A 142 -5.52 -3.47 17.15
N TYR A 143 -6.37 -3.35 16.14
CA TYR A 143 -6.08 -2.64 14.90
C TYR A 143 -5.80 -1.15 15.13
N CYS A 144 -6.69 -0.46 15.87
CA CYS A 144 -6.49 0.95 16.22
C CYS A 144 -5.24 1.15 17.07
N ALA A 145 -4.99 0.27 18.04
CA ALA A 145 -3.79 0.30 18.87
C ALA A 145 -2.52 0.12 18.00
N GLY A 146 -2.53 -0.81 17.07
CA GLY A 146 -1.43 -1.05 16.14
C GLY A 146 -1.08 0.20 15.33
N HIS A 147 -2.05 0.81 14.66
CA HIS A 147 -1.81 2.04 13.89
C HIS A 147 -1.30 3.20 14.75
N LEU A 148 -1.79 3.36 15.98
CA LEU A 148 -1.26 4.37 16.89
C LEU A 148 0.19 4.06 17.33
N MET A 149 0.55 2.78 17.52
CA MET A 149 1.94 2.37 17.77
C MET A 149 2.86 2.67 16.57
N GLU A 150 2.40 2.40 15.33
CA GLU A 150 3.12 2.77 14.10
C GLU A 150 3.38 4.28 14.06
N ALA A 151 2.35 5.09 14.30
CA ALA A 151 2.47 6.54 14.37
C ALA A 151 3.45 7.01 15.46
N ALA A 152 3.43 6.34 16.62
CA ALA A 152 4.31 6.67 17.74
C ALA A 152 5.79 6.39 17.43
N CYS A 153 6.06 5.25 16.81
CA CYS A 153 7.41 4.92 16.32
C CYS A 153 7.86 5.92 15.25
N ALA A 154 7.00 6.23 14.28
CA ALA A 154 7.28 7.20 13.23
C ALA A 154 7.63 8.59 13.79
N TYR A 155 6.84 9.08 14.76
CA TYR A 155 7.06 10.38 15.37
C TYR A 155 8.37 10.43 16.16
N TYR A 156 8.67 9.37 16.92
CA TYR A 156 9.95 9.25 17.64
C TYR A 156 11.15 9.18 16.70
N GLU A 157 11.09 8.34 15.69
CA GLU A 157 12.16 8.17 14.69
C GLU A 157 12.43 9.46 13.90
N ALA A 158 11.37 10.19 13.54
CA ALA A 158 11.46 11.39 12.72
C ALA A 158 11.89 12.63 13.52
N THR A 159 11.45 12.78 14.76
CA THR A 159 11.60 14.03 15.52
C THR A 159 12.45 13.89 16.79
N GLY A 160 12.69 12.67 17.26
CA GLY A 160 13.31 12.40 18.57
C GLY A 160 12.39 12.66 19.77
N LYS A 161 11.13 13.11 19.57
CA LYS A 161 10.15 13.35 20.63
C LYS A 161 9.47 12.04 21.05
N ASP A 162 9.43 11.75 22.33
CA ASP A 162 8.93 10.50 22.89
C ASP A 162 7.52 10.59 23.50
N SER A 163 6.83 11.71 23.32
CA SER A 163 5.50 11.94 23.94
C SER A 163 4.47 10.89 23.50
N LEU A 164 4.30 10.71 22.18
CA LEU A 164 3.39 9.70 21.63
C LEU A 164 3.88 8.27 21.93
N LEU A 165 5.19 8.05 21.89
CA LEU A 165 5.79 6.75 22.21
C LEU A 165 5.43 6.32 23.64
N LYS A 166 5.52 7.23 24.63
CA LYS A 166 5.15 6.96 26.02
C LYS A 166 3.66 6.63 26.21
N ILE A 167 2.78 7.29 25.45
CA ILE A 167 1.35 6.97 25.43
C ILE A 167 1.14 5.55 24.92
N MET A 168 1.79 5.20 23.80
CA MET A 168 1.60 3.91 23.18
C MET A 168 2.35 2.78 23.88
N GLU A 169 3.44 3.04 24.57
CA GLU A 169 4.04 2.08 25.51
C GLU A 169 3.07 1.69 26.63
N LYS A 170 2.38 2.66 27.24
CA LYS A 170 1.34 2.36 28.25
C LYS A 170 0.19 1.56 27.66
N ASN A 171 -0.21 1.84 26.41
CA ASN A 171 -1.25 1.08 25.75
C ASN A 171 -0.79 -0.35 25.42
N ALA A 172 0.43 -0.52 24.92
CA ALA A 172 1.01 -1.85 24.69
C ALA A 172 1.17 -2.65 25.99
N ASP A 173 1.50 -1.98 27.09
CA ASP A 173 1.57 -2.60 28.42
C ASP A 173 0.18 -3.04 28.93
N CYS A 174 -0.86 -2.25 28.69
CA CYS A 174 -2.24 -2.65 28.96
C CYS A 174 -2.64 -3.90 28.16
N ILE A 175 -2.28 -3.96 26.87
CA ILE A 175 -2.53 -5.12 26.01
C ILE A 175 -1.72 -6.33 26.49
N TYR A 176 -0.45 -6.13 26.85
CA TYR A 176 0.40 -7.20 27.40
C TYR A 176 -0.19 -7.77 28.71
N GLN A 177 -0.62 -6.90 29.62
CA GLN A 177 -1.31 -7.32 30.84
C GLN A 177 -2.55 -8.15 30.52
N GLN A 178 -3.37 -7.70 29.56
CA GLN A 178 -4.61 -8.40 29.20
C GLN A 178 -4.36 -9.81 28.64
N PHE A 179 -3.47 -9.94 27.68
CA PHE A 179 -3.30 -11.19 26.93
C PHE A 179 -2.22 -12.12 27.49
N MET A 180 -1.16 -11.58 28.08
CA MET A 180 -0.04 -12.37 28.62
C MET A 180 -0.16 -12.64 30.12
N GLU A 181 -0.42 -11.60 30.93
CA GLU A 181 -0.46 -11.76 32.40
C GLU A 181 -1.81 -12.31 32.88
N ASN A 182 -2.92 -11.77 32.35
CA ASN A 182 -4.27 -12.26 32.66
C ASN A 182 -4.63 -13.52 31.86
N ASN A 183 -3.76 -13.95 30.92
CA ASN A 183 -3.94 -15.12 30.08
C ASN A 183 -5.28 -15.14 29.32
N THR A 184 -5.75 -13.97 28.87
CA THR A 184 -6.96 -13.86 28.06
C THR A 184 -6.68 -14.45 26.69
N ARG A 185 -7.51 -15.38 26.23
CA ARG A 185 -7.42 -15.91 24.87
C ARG A 185 -7.86 -14.87 23.86
N GLY A 186 -7.21 -14.84 22.71
CA GLY A 186 -7.59 -14.01 21.59
C GLY A 186 -6.41 -13.51 20.78
N TYR A 187 -6.72 -12.93 19.65
CA TYR A 187 -5.81 -12.25 18.74
C TYR A 187 -6.61 -11.26 17.88
N SER A 188 -5.94 -10.39 17.15
CA SER A 188 -6.60 -9.36 16.32
C SER A 188 -7.48 -9.97 15.23
N GLY A 189 -8.70 -9.49 15.08
CA GLY A 189 -9.54 -9.83 13.92
C GLY A 189 -8.98 -9.22 12.64
N HIS A 190 -8.55 -7.97 12.72
CA HIS A 190 -7.78 -7.31 11.66
C HIS A 190 -6.32 -7.18 12.11
N PRO A 191 -5.38 -7.97 11.54
CA PRO A 191 -3.96 -7.84 11.83
C PRO A 191 -3.45 -6.43 11.53
N GLU A 192 -2.75 -5.87 12.48
CA GLU A 192 -2.01 -4.61 12.44
C GLU A 192 -1.12 -4.52 13.68
N VAL A 193 -1.67 -4.89 14.85
CA VAL A 193 -0.93 -4.82 16.10
C VAL A 193 0.33 -5.69 16.08
N GLU A 194 0.30 -6.80 15.33
CA GLU A 194 1.44 -7.72 15.21
C GLU A 194 2.64 -7.03 14.54
N LEU A 195 2.43 -6.35 13.41
CA LEU A 195 3.52 -5.62 12.74
C LEU A 195 3.96 -4.38 13.54
N ALA A 196 3.02 -3.69 14.19
CA ALA A 196 3.30 -2.53 15.01
C ALA A 196 4.12 -2.88 16.26
N LEU A 197 3.84 -4.02 16.92
CA LEU A 197 4.60 -4.51 18.07
C LEU A 197 6.06 -4.81 17.72
N MET A 198 6.33 -5.34 16.52
CA MET A 198 7.71 -5.56 16.05
C MET A 198 8.45 -4.24 15.87
N ARG A 199 7.77 -3.22 15.36
CA ARG A 199 8.34 -1.88 15.24
C ARG A 199 8.56 -1.23 16.62
N LEU A 200 7.58 -1.34 17.52
CA LEU A 200 7.67 -0.84 18.88
C LEU A 200 8.82 -1.54 19.66
N TYR A 201 9.02 -2.85 19.46
CA TYR A 201 10.18 -3.58 19.99
C TYR A 201 11.49 -2.94 19.54
N ARG A 202 11.65 -2.67 18.24
CA ARG A 202 12.87 -2.05 17.70
C ARG A 202 13.09 -0.63 18.22
N ALA A 203 12.02 0.17 18.32
CA ALA A 203 12.11 1.55 18.81
C ALA A 203 12.46 1.64 20.31
N THR A 204 12.05 0.66 21.11
CA THR A 204 12.17 0.71 22.58
C THR A 204 13.19 -0.27 23.16
N GLY A 205 13.58 -1.30 22.44
CA GLY A 205 14.41 -2.41 22.91
C GLY A 205 13.72 -3.34 23.93
N LYS A 206 12.39 -3.24 24.13
CA LYS A 206 11.65 -4.01 25.13
C LYS A 206 11.16 -5.34 24.56
N GLU A 207 11.82 -6.45 24.94
CA GLU A 207 11.52 -7.82 24.47
C GLU A 207 10.04 -8.22 24.60
N LYS A 208 9.35 -7.75 25.63
CA LYS A 208 7.93 -8.08 25.87
C LYS A 208 7.01 -7.75 24.69
N TYR A 209 7.34 -6.76 23.86
CA TYR A 209 6.54 -6.42 22.68
C TYR A 209 6.72 -7.43 21.54
N LYS A 210 7.94 -7.94 21.37
CA LYS A 210 8.21 -9.08 20.47
C LYS A 210 7.53 -10.36 20.97
N GLU A 211 7.56 -10.62 22.27
CA GLU A 211 6.86 -11.76 22.89
C GLU A 211 5.34 -11.68 22.66
N LEU A 212 4.74 -10.49 22.80
CA LEU A 212 3.31 -10.28 22.54
C LEU A 212 2.96 -10.47 21.06
N CYS A 213 3.79 -10.00 20.14
CA CYS A 213 3.64 -10.29 18.71
C CYS A 213 3.68 -11.80 18.42
N ALA A 214 4.68 -12.49 18.95
CA ALA A 214 4.80 -13.95 18.81
C ALA A 214 3.56 -14.66 19.37
N HIS A 215 3.04 -14.23 20.53
CA HIS A 215 1.83 -14.79 21.13
C HIS A 215 0.62 -14.68 20.18
N PHE A 216 0.38 -13.50 19.57
CA PHE A 216 -0.74 -13.32 18.65
C PHE A 216 -0.58 -14.15 17.37
N LEU A 217 0.63 -14.24 16.81
CA LEU A 217 0.92 -15.08 15.65
C LEU A 217 0.72 -16.57 15.97
N ASP A 218 1.21 -17.03 17.13
CA ASP A 218 1.12 -18.44 17.55
C ASP A 218 -0.32 -18.84 17.93
N ALA A 219 -1.11 -17.92 18.48
CA ALA A 219 -2.49 -18.17 18.84
C ALA A 219 -3.42 -18.28 17.62
N ARG A 220 -3.08 -17.60 16.51
CA ARG A 220 -3.91 -17.56 15.30
C ARG A 220 -4.00 -18.93 14.64
N GLY A 221 -5.23 -19.36 14.35
CA GLY A 221 -5.51 -20.61 13.64
C GLY A 221 -5.43 -21.87 14.50
N GLN A 222 -5.15 -21.74 15.80
CA GLN A 222 -5.18 -22.88 16.73
C GLN A 222 -6.60 -23.43 16.89
N LYS A 223 -6.70 -24.71 17.26
CA LYS A 223 -7.98 -25.37 17.50
C LYS A 223 -8.21 -25.63 19.00
N PRO A 224 -9.41 -25.39 19.53
CA PRO A 224 -10.59 -24.81 18.85
C PRO A 224 -10.34 -23.38 18.40
N ASN A 225 -10.95 -22.98 17.27
CA ASN A 225 -10.75 -21.65 16.70
C ASN A 225 -11.39 -20.58 17.62
N TYR A 226 -10.57 -19.60 18.01
CA TYR A 226 -10.98 -18.57 18.95
C TYR A 226 -12.21 -17.77 18.48
N PHE A 227 -12.25 -17.32 17.21
CA PHE A 227 -13.37 -16.53 16.71
C PHE A 227 -14.68 -17.30 16.64
N VAL A 228 -14.64 -18.61 16.43
CA VAL A 228 -15.83 -19.48 16.52
C VAL A 228 -16.36 -19.52 17.95
N GLU A 229 -15.47 -19.66 18.95
CA GLU A 229 -15.86 -19.64 20.37
C GLU A 229 -16.32 -18.24 20.81
N GLU A 230 -15.62 -17.20 20.41
CA GLU A 230 -15.99 -15.80 20.69
C GLU A 230 -17.38 -15.50 20.14
N ASN A 231 -17.65 -15.81 18.86
CA ASN A 231 -18.93 -15.57 18.23
C ASN A 231 -20.09 -16.28 18.94
N ALA A 232 -19.86 -17.51 19.40
CA ALA A 232 -20.88 -18.28 20.11
C ALA A 232 -21.22 -17.70 21.49
N THR A 233 -20.36 -16.88 22.09
CA THR A 233 -20.49 -16.45 23.50
C THR A 233 -20.59 -14.93 23.69
N ARG A 234 -20.14 -14.10 22.74
CA ARG A 234 -20.05 -12.64 22.91
C ARG A 234 -21.39 -11.91 23.05
N GLY A 235 -22.46 -12.42 22.44
CA GLY A 235 -23.84 -11.92 22.59
C GLY A 235 -24.09 -10.50 22.04
N TRP A 236 -23.20 -9.97 21.19
CA TRP A 236 -23.36 -8.69 20.50
C TRP A 236 -22.46 -8.61 19.26
N ASP A 237 -22.85 -7.80 18.28
CA ASP A 237 -22.15 -7.61 17.00
C ASP A 237 -21.96 -6.12 16.73
N VAL A 238 -20.83 -5.77 16.12
CA VAL A 238 -20.52 -4.36 15.77
C VAL A 238 -21.43 -3.88 14.65
N TRP A 239 -21.72 -4.76 13.69
CA TRP A 239 -22.46 -4.42 12.46
C TRP A 239 -23.98 -4.64 12.56
N GLY A 240 -24.45 -5.05 13.74
CA GLY A 240 -25.87 -5.26 13.99
C GLY A 240 -26.49 -6.50 13.33
N THR A 241 -25.66 -7.36 12.75
CA THR A 241 -26.07 -8.63 12.14
C THR A 241 -25.26 -9.76 12.75
N HIS A 242 -25.98 -10.69 13.44
CA HIS A 242 -25.34 -11.90 13.94
C HIS A 242 -25.27 -12.94 12.84
N HIS A 243 -24.11 -13.53 12.67
CA HIS A 243 -23.90 -14.66 11.77
C HIS A 243 -23.70 -15.94 12.60
N ASP A 244 -24.53 -16.97 12.34
CA ASP A 244 -24.45 -18.26 13.04
C ASP A 244 -23.13 -19.00 12.77
N THR A 245 -22.45 -18.65 11.68
CA THR A 245 -21.17 -19.26 11.28
C THR A 245 -20.13 -18.19 11.07
N VAL A 246 -18.90 -18.48 11.50
CA VAL A 246 -17.72 -17.64 11.31
C VAL A 246 -16.93 -18.13 10.11
N ASP A 247 -16.73 -17.25 9.15
CA ASP A 247 -15.75 -17.48 8.07
C ASP A 247 -14.34 -17.26 8.64
N THR A 248 -13.65 -18.37 8.91
CA THR A 248 -12.28 -18.32 9.47
C THR A 248 -11.23 -18.01 8.42
N ASP A 249 -11.51 -18.17 7.12
CA ASP A 249 -10.63 -17.73 6.03
C ASP A 249 -10.62 -16.21 5.93
N TYR A 250 -11.78 -15.55 6.15
CA TYR A 250 -11.90 -14.11 6.17
C TYR A 250 -10.89 -13.42 7.11
N THR A 251 -10.57 -14.05 8.24
CA THR A 251 -9.65 -13.56 9.26
C THR A 251 -8.29 -14.27 9.25
N GLN A 252 -7.95 -15.04 8.22
CA GLN A 252 -6.73 -15.83 8.10
C GLN A 252 -6.48 -16.73 9.33
N SER A 253 -7.55 -17.33 9.87
CA SER A 253 -7.50 -18.11 11.11
C SER A 253 -7.95 -19.58 10.97
N THR A 254 -8.12 -20.05 9.73
CA THR A 254 -8.46 -21.45 9.45
C THR A 254 -7.31 -22.40 9.84
N LEU A 255 -6.08 -22.00 9.57
CA LEU A 255 -4.85 -22.76 9.87
C LEU A 255 -3.88 -21.92 10.70
N PRO A 256 -3.04 -22.57 11.54
CA PRO A 256 -1.89 -21.90 12.15
C PRO A 256 -1.02 -21.22 11.11
N VAL A 257 -0.46 -20.06 11.44
CA VAL A 257 0.26 -19.20 10.47
C VAL A 257 1.40 -19.91 9.73
N ARG A 258 2.09 -20.87 10.38
CA ARG A 258 3.17 -21.65 9.75
C ARG A 258 2.68 -22.74 8.77
N GLU A 259 1.39 -23.01 8.77
CA GLU A 259 0.75 -24.00 7.89
C GLU A 259 0.03 -23.36 6.70
N GLN A 260 -0.12 -22.03 6.70
CA GLN A 260 -0.79 -21.28 5.64
C GLN A 260 0.05 -21.30 4.36
N LYS A 261 -0.61 -21.55 3.22
CA LYS A 261 0.03 -21.63 1.90
C LYS A 261 -0.71 -20.84 0.83
N ASP A 262 -1.99 -20.59 1.05
CA ASP A 262 -2.86 -19.89 0.11
C ASP A 262 -3.37 -18.60 0.74
N ALA A 263 -3.36 -17.53 -0.04
CA ALA A 263 -3.91 -16.26 0.35
C ALA A 263 -5.44 -16.33 0.26
N VAL A 264 -6.11 -16.09 1.38
CA VAL A 264 -7.56 -16.21 1.52
C VAL A 264 -8.14 -15.06 2.32
N GLY A 265 -9.43 -14.82 2.18
CA GLY A 265 -10.19 -13.86 2.96
C GLY A 265 -9.84 -12.41 2.65
N HIS A 266 -10.05 -11.52 3.61
CA HIS A 266 -9.87 -10.08 3.42
C HIS A 266 -8.41 -9.74 3.07
N ALA A 267 -8.21 -9.07 1.93
CA ALA A 267 -6.88 -8.90 1.35
C ALA A 267 -5.94 -8.04 2.22
N VAL A 268 -6.42 -6.95 2.82
CA VAL A 268 -5.60 -6.08 3.70
C VAL A 268 -5.19 -6.84 4.95
N ARG A 269 -6.12 -7.56 5.61
CA ARG A 269 -5.80 -8.39 6.77
C ARG A 269 -4.72 -9.40 6.46
N ALA A 270 -4.80 -10.04 5.30
CA ALA A 270 -3.84 -11.03 4.84
C ALA A 270 -2.43 -10.43 4.70
N VAL A 271 -2.26 -9.38 3.91
CA VAL A 271 -0.92 -8.82 3.66
C VAL A 271 -0.31 -8.12 4.89
N TYR A 272 -1.14 -7.60 5.81
CA TYR A 272 -0.65 -7.07 7.09
C TYR A 272 -0.14 -8.20 8.00
N LEU A 273 -0.89 -9.31 8.07
CA LEU A 273 -0.43 -10.51 8.78
C LEU A 273 0.88 -11.04 8.19
N TYR A 274 0.96 -11.16 6.86
CA TYR A 274 2.15 -11.68 6.18
C TYR A 274 3.37 -10.76 6.38
N THR A 275 3.14 -9.44 6.46
CA THR A 275 4.17 -8.47 6.82
C THR A 275 4.75 -8.76 8.22
N ALA A 276 3.88 -8.96 9.21
CA ALA A 276 4.30 -9.31 10.57
C ALA A 276 5.00 -10.67 10.64
N MET A 277 4.49 -11.67 9.91
CA MET A 277 5.10 -13.01 9.84
C MET A 277 6.52 -12.95 9.25
N ALA A 278 6.72 -12.19 8.16
CA ALA A 278 8.04 -12.04 7.53
C ALA A 278 9.02 -11.27 8.43
N ASP A 279 8.55 -10.23 9.12
CA ASP A 279 9.34 -9.46 10.08
C ASP A 279 9.79 -10.35 11.26
N MET A 280 8.85 -11.10 11.85
CA MET A 280 9.14 -12.04 12.93
C MET A 280 10.08 -13.18 12.48
N ALA A 281 9.90 -13.72 11.26
CA ALA A 281 10.79 -14.74 10.71
C ALA A 281 12.23 -14.22 10.59
N GLY A 282 12.40 -12.98 10.15
CA GLY A 282 13.72 -12.35 10.06
C GLY A 282 14.39 -12.10 11.41
N GLU A 283 13.62 -11.73 12.42
CA GLU A 283 14.12 -11.43 13.76
C GLU A 283 14.40 -12.71 14.58
N SER A 284 13.54 -13.72 14.48
CA SER A 284 13.66 -14.96 15.26
C SER A 284 14.46 -16.06 14.57
N GLY A 285 14.60 -16.00 13.23
CA GLY A 285 15.15 -17.10 12.45
C GLY A 285 14.19 -18.30 12.30
N ASP A 286 12.88 -18.09 12.47
CA ASP A 286 11.86 -19.13 12.36
C ASP A 286 11.65 -19.54 10.89
N GLU A 287 12.19 -20.69 10.51
CA GLU A 287 12.08 -21.27 9.16
C GLU A 287 10.63 -21.65 8.80
N GLY A 288 9.78 -21.99 9.78
CA GLY A 288 8.36 -22.28 9.54
C GLY A 288 7.61 -21.04 9.07
N LEU A 289 7.80 -19.89 9.73
CA LEU A 289 7.26 -18.61 9.29
C LEU A 289 7.83 -18.19 7.95
N LYS A 290 9.14 -18.34 7.74
CA LYS A 290 9.79 -17.99 6.47
C LYS A 290 9.19 -18.79 5.30
N ASN A 291 9.06 -20.12 5.46
CA ASN A 291 8.48 -20.98 4.44
C ASN A 291 7.01 -20.65 4.15
N ALA A 292 6.23 -20.34 5.18
CA ALA A 292 4.85 -19.88 5.00
C ALA A 292 4.80 -18.55 4.22
N CYS A 293 5.66 -17.57 4.54
CA CYS A 293 5.76 -16.32 3.80
C CYS A 293 6.08 -16.53 2.31
N HIS A 294 6.99 -17.43 1.96
CA HIS A 294 7.28 -17.76 0.57
C HIS A 294 6.07 -18.37 -0.15
N ALA A 295 5.37 -19.33 0.48
CA ALA A 295 4.18 -19.93 -0.12
C ALA A 295 3.04 -18.91 -0.31
N LEU A 296 2.84 -18.03 0.67
CA LEU A 296 1.84 -16.96 0.61
C LEU A 296 2.21 -15.89 -0.42
N TRP A 297 3.50 -15.54 -0.54
CA TRP A 297 4.00 -14.67 -1.59
C TRP A 297 3.68 -15.22 -2.98
N GLU A 298 4.01 -16.49 -3.21
CA GLU A 298 3.69 -17.17 -4.47
C GLU A 298 2.17 -17.22 -4.75
N SER A 299 1.37 -17.48 -3.72
CA SER A 299 -0.09 -17.46 -3.84
C SER A 299 -0.63 -16.10 -4.27
N VAL A 300 -0.20 -15.03 -3.59
CA VAL A 300 -0.63 -13.67 -3.92
C VAL A 300 -0.16 -13.27 -5.31
N THR A 301 1.15 -13.34 -5.57
CA THR A 301 1.74 -12.64 -6.73
C THR A 301 1.67 -13.43 -8.03
N HIS A 302 1.63 -14.77 -7.98
CA HIS A 302 1.58 -15.61 -9.18
C HIS A 302 0.18 -16.12 -9.53
N ARG A 303 -0.81 -15.96 -8.60
CA ARG A 303 -2.13 -16.53 -8.83
C ARG A 303 -3.30 -15.56 -8.61
N GLN A 304 -3.11 -14.48 -7.82
CA GLN A 304 -4.22 -13.63 -7.39
C GLN A 304 -3.94 -12.12 -7.48
N MET A 305 -2.84 -11.72 -8.14
CA MET A 305 -2.48 -10.32 -8.35
C MET A 305 -2.87 -9.86 -9.76
N TYR A 306 -3.50 -8.71 -9.87
CA TYR A 306 -3.81 -8.04 -11.13
C TYR A 306 -2.57 -7.46 -11.81
N VAL A 307 -2.65 -7.22 -13.11
CA VAL A 307 -1.56 -6.61 -13.90
C VAL A 307 -1.12 -5.25 -13.35
N THR A 308 -2.01 -4.55 -12.65
CA THR A 308 -1.76 -3.26 -11.99
C THR A 308 -1.16 -3.38 -10.58
N GLY A 309 -0.92 -4.59 -10.08
CA GLY A 309 -0.47 -4.81 -8.71
C GLY A 309 -1.58 -4.71 -7.65
N GLY A 310 -2.84 -4.64 -8.08
CA GLY A 310 -4.01 -4.78 -7.22
C GLY A 310 -4.18 -6.21 -6.75
N ILE A 311 -4.76 -6.39 -5.56
CA ILE A 311 -5.12 -7.70 -4.99
C ILE A 311 -6.48 -7.63 -4.30
N GLY A 312 -7.16 -8.78 -4.22
CA GLY A 312 -8.55 -8.87 -3.75
C GLY A 312 -9.54 -8.70 -4.90
N SER A 313 -10.23 -9.77 -5.29
CA SER A 313 -11.04 -9.81 -6.50
C SER A 313 -12.53 -9.61 -6.26
N THR A 314 -13.00 -9.61 -5.00
CA THR A 314 -14.41 -9.46 -4.68
C THR A 314 -14.70 -8.38 -3.64
N VAL A 315 -15.81 -7.65 -3.83
CA VAL A 315 -16.36 -6.73 -2.83
C VAL A 315 -16.92 -7.47 -1.60
N LEU A 316 -17.29 -8.73 -1.76
CA LEU A 316 -17.80 -9.53 -0.64
C LEU A 316 -16.66 -9.88 0.30
N GLY A 317 -16.61 -9.16 1.44
CA GLY A 317 -15.55 -9.27 2.41
C GLY A 317 -14.22 -8.64 1.97
N GLU A 318 -14.19 -7.83 0.90
CA GLU A 318 -12.96 -7.15 0.43
C GLU A 318 -11.80 -8.14 0.21
N ALA A 319 -12.11 -9.27 -0.45
CA ALA A 319 -11.37 -10.51 -0.26
C ALA A 319 -10.74 -11.06 -1.54
N PHE A 320 -9.76 -11.92 -1.33
CA PHE A 320 -9.36 -12.93 -2.32
C PHE A 320 -10.53 -13.90 -2.57
N THR A 321 -10.58 -14.46 -3.77
CA THR A 321 -11.52 -15.55 -4.12
C THR A 321 -10.75 -16.85 -4.31
N VAL A 322 -10.63 -17.30 -5.53
CA VAL A 322 -9.88 -18.49 -5.90
C VAL A 322 -8.77 -18.13 -6.88
N ASP A 323 -7.79 -18.99 -7.01
CA ASP A 323 -6.69 -18.79 -7.95
C ASP A 323 -7.19 -18.46 -9.36
N TYR A 324 -6.62 -17.40 -9.96
CA TYR A 324 -6.91 -16.93 -11.33
C TYR A 324 -8.30 -16.32 -11.55
N ASP A 325 -9.09 -16.11 -10.51
CA ASP A 325 -10.36 -15.38 -10.59
C ASP A 325 -10.09 -13.87 -10.45
N LEU A 326 -9.82 -13.24 -11.58
CA LEU A 326 -9.39 -11.83 -11.70
C LEU A 326 -10.33 -11.04 -12.63
N PRO A 327 -11.61 -10.81 -12.22
CA PRO A 327 -12.56 -10.04 -13.03
C PRO A 327 -12.14 -8.57 -13.14
N ASN A 328 -12.37 -7.94 -14.31
CA ASN A 328 -11.94 -6.57 -14.58
C ASN A 328 -12.93 -5.50 -14.10
N ALA A 329 -14.24 -5.74 -14.30
CA ALA A 329 -15.32 -4.79 -14.02
C ALA A 329 -15.95 -4.92 -12.63
N THR A 330 -15.67 -6.02 -11.92
CA THR A 330 -16.20 -6.28 -10.57
C THR A 330 -15.09 -6.49 -9.54
N VAL A 331 -13.87 -6.18 -9.93
CA VAL A 331 -12.68 -6.23 -9.08
C VAL A 331 -12.85 -5.34 -7.85
N TYR A 332 -12.26 -5.73 -6.74
CA TYR A 332 -12.14 -4.83 -5.59
C TYR A 332 -10.80 -4.09 -5.62
N ALA A 333 -9.70 -4.81 -5.61
CA ALA A 333 -8.34 -4.24 -5.70
C ALA A 333 -8.18 -2.98 -4.82
N GLU A 334 -8.42 -3.16 -3.52
CA GLU A 334 -8.37 -2.06 -2.56
C GLU A 334 -6.99 -1.39 -2.53
N THR A 335 -6.97 -0.06 -2.51
CA THR A 335 -5.72 0.71 -2.41
C THR A 335 -4.88 0.30 -1.20
N CYS A 336 -5.52 0.05 -0.02
CA CYS A 336 -4.81 -0.42 1.17
C CYS A 336 -4.19 -1.80 1.00
N ALA A 337 -4.83 -2.69 0.22
CA ALA A 337 -4.31 -4.02 -0.02
C ALA A 337 -3.01 -3.97 -0.85
N SER A 338 -2.97 -3.12 -1.88
CA SER A 338 -1.74 -2.89 -2.66
C SER A 338 -0.63 -2.22 -1.83
N ILE A 339 -0.98 -1.31 -0.90
CA ILE A 339 -0.03 -0.73 0.05
C ILE A 339 0.51 -1.81 1.00
N GLY A 340 -0.36 -2.66 1.54
CA GLY A 340 0.06 -3.78 2.39
C GLY A 340 0.92 -4.80 1.66
N LEU A 341 0.68 -5.02 0.36
CA LEU A 341 1.57 -5.84 -0.49
C LEU A 341 2.97 -5.23 -0.60
N ILE A 342 3.08 -3.90 -0.70
CA ILE A 342 4.38 -3.20 -0.64
C ILE A 342 5.06 -3.39 0.71
N PHE A 343 4.32 -3.36 1.83
CA PHE A 343 4.87 -3.64 3.15
C PHE A 343 5.41 -5.07 3.25
N PHE A 344 4.65 -6.05 2.75
CA PHE A 344 5.07 -7.43 2.71
C PHE A 344 6.32 -7.62 1.82
N ALA A 345 6.35 -7.01 0.62
CA ALA A 345 7.50 -7.03 -0.28
C ALA A 345 8.78 -6.48 0.40
N ARG A 346 8.67 -5.37 1.15
CA ARG A 346 9.79 -4.81 1.91
C ARG A 346 10.33 -5.79 2.94
N GLN A 347 9.46 -6.48 3.69
CA GLN A 347 9.92 -7.45 4.67
C GLN A 347 10.57 -8.68 3.99
N MET A 348 10.05 -9.12 2.85
CA MET A 348 10.67 -10.20 2.07
C MET A 348 12.06 -9.79 1.55
N LEU A 349 12.25 -8.54 1.10
CA LEU A 349 13.56 -8.00 0.71
C LEU A 349 14.59 -8.01 1.87
N GLN A 350 14.12 -7.83 3.10
CA GLN A 350 15.00 -7.93 4.27
C GLN A 350 15.43 -9.38 4.58
N LEU A 351 14.63 -10.36 4.17
CA LEU A 351 14.97 -11.78 4.28
C LEU A 351 15.88 -12.23 3.15
N GLU A 352 15.63 -11.76 1.94
CA GLU A 352 16.32 -12.19 0.71
C GLU A 352 16.31 -11.05 -0.32
N ALA A 353 17.47 -10.68 -0.87
CA ALA A 353 17.54 -9.69 -1.93
C ALA A 353 17.18 -10.32 -3.29
N LYS A 354 15.88 -10.37 -3.60
CA LYS A 354 15.37 -10.85 -4.87
C LYS A 354 14.61 -9.75 -5.60
N GLY A 355 14.95 -9.52 -6.87
CA GLY A 355 14.32 -8.49 -7.70
C GLY A 355 12.81 -8.66 -7.84
N GLU A 356 12.28 -9.90 -7.79
CA GLU A 356 10.84 -10.15 -7.87
C GLU A 356 10.02 -9.40 -6.80
N TYR A 357 10.57 -9.22 -5.60
CA TYR A 357 9.89 -8.44 -4.54
C TYR A 357 9.82 -6.96 -4.90
N THR A 358 10.89 -6.45 -5.50
CA THR A 358 10.92 -5.06 -5.97
C THR A 358 10.05 -4.85 -7.20
N ASP A 359 10.03 -5.79 -8.16
CA ASP A 359 9.14 -5.74 -9.34
C ASP A 359 7.67 -5.64 -8.93
N VAL A 360 7.25 -6.41 -7.90
CA VAL A 360 5.89 -6.34 -7.35
C VAL A 360 5.66 -5.01 -6.63
N MET A 361 6.65 -4.53 -5.86
CA MET A 361 6.58 -3.22 -5.20
C MET A 361 6.39 -2.09 -6.22
N GLU A 362 7.17 -2.07 -7.30
CA GLU A 362 7.03 -1.10 -8.39
C GLU A 362 5.67 -1.18 -9.06
N ARG A 363 5.22 -2.38 -9.39
CA ARG A 363 3.94 -2.63 -10.04
C ARG A 363 2.78 -2.10 -9.19
N ALA A 364 2.74 -2.42 -7.91
CA ALA A 364 1.72 -1.93 -6.99
C ALA A 364 1.79 -0.40 -6.82
N LEU A 365 3.00 0.15 -6.61
CA LEU A 365 3.22 1.57 -6.39
C LEU A 365 2.80 2.42 -7.58
N TYR A 366 3.39 2.16 -8.76
CA TYR A 366 3.23 3.01 -9.95
C TYR A 366 1.90 2.84 -10.66
N ASN A 367 1.07 1.87 -10.28
CA ASN A 367 -0.24 1.68 -10.88
C ASN A 367 -1.36 1.84 -9.84
N THR A 368 -1.68 0.82 -9.05
CA THR A 368 -2.83 0.84 -8.14
C THR A 368 -2.71 1.89 -7.05
N VAL A 369 -1.55 2.02 -6.38
CA VAL A 369 -1.39 2.95 -5.26
C VAL A 369 -1.46 4.41 -5.72
N LEU A 370 -0.69 4.79 -6.75
CA LEU A 370 -0.76 6.14 -7.31
C LEU A 370 -2.12 6.39 -7.98
N GLY A 371 -2.71 5.38 -8.62
CA GLY A 371 -4.07 5.42 -9.15
C GLY A 371 -5.13 5.65 -8.07
N GLY A 372 -4.86 5.25 -6.83
CA GLY A 372 -5.74 5.49 -5.68
C GLY A 372 -5.90 6.96 -5.29
N MET A 373 -5.02 7.85 -5.75
CA MET A 373 -5.08 9.29 -5.44
C MET A 373 -5.20 10.11 -6.71
N GLN A 374 -6.09 11.11 -6.70
CA GLN A 374 -6.19 12.08 -7.78
C GLN A 374 -4.94 12.98 -7.83
N LEU A 375 -4.61 13.47 -9.03
CA LEU A 375 -3.42 14.29 -9.23
C LEU A 375 -3.42 15.62 -8.45
N ASP A 376 -4.59 16.06 -7.97
CA ASP A 376 -4.71 17.22 -7.07
C ASP A 376 -4.53 16.91 -5.57
N GLY A 377 -4.42 15.61 -5.20
CA GLY A 377 -4.25 15.16 -3.84
C GLY A 377 -5.48 15.24 -2.92
N LYS A 378 -6.68 15.52 -3.45
CA LYS A 378 -7.90 15.79 -2.65
C LYS A 378 -9.04 14.80 -2.87
N ARG A 379 -8.84 13.81 -3.72
CA ARG A 379 -9.83 12.79 -4.03
C ARG A 379 -9.15 11.44 -4.13
N PHE A 380 -9.85 10.37 -3.76
CA PHE A 380 -9.23 9.05 -3.61
C PHE A 380 -10.14 7.95 -4.11
N PHE A 381 -9.56 6.88 -4.68
CA PHE A 381 -10.23 5.61 -4.87
C PHE A 381 -9.96 4.69 -3.68
N TYR A 382 -11.00 4.01 -3.26
CA TYR A 382 -10.92 2.85 -2.40
C TYR A 382 -10.64 1.61 -3.25
N VAL A 383 -11.49 1.40 -4.26
CA VAL A 383 -11.48 0.31 -5.24
C VAL A 383 -10.83 0.79 -6.54
N ASN A 384 -10.04 -0.08 -7.16
CA ASN A 384 -9.28 0.25 -8.38
C ASN A 384 -9.65 -0.70 -9.54
N PRO A 385 -10.73 -0.41 -10.29
CA PRO A 385 -11.21 -1.24 -11.38
C PRO A 385 -10.30 -1.20 -12.60
N LEU A 386 -10.32 -2.27 -13.41
CA LEU A 386 -9.62 -2.34 -14.68
C LEU A 386 -10.54 -2.09 -15.89
N GLU A 387 -11.84 -2.02 -15.65
CA GLU A 387 -12.85 -1.60 -16.63
C GLU A 387 -13.92 -0.75 -15.94
N VAL A 388 -14.23 0.41 -16.51
CA VAL A 388 -15.27 1.32 -16.02
C VAL A 388 -16.17 1.75 -17.16
N VAL A 389 -17.48 1.58 -16.96
CA VAL A 389 -18.51 1.99 -17.90
C VAL A 389 -19.49 2.91 -17.20
N PRO A 390 -19.46 4.24 -17.43
CA PRO A 390 -20.40 5.19 -16.85
C PRO A 390 -21.85 4.78 -17.12
N GLY A 391 -22.67 4.79 -16.07
CA GLY A 391 -24.05 4.33 -16.14
C GLY A 391 -24.24 2.86 -15.72
N ILE A 392 -23.18 2.07 -15.67
CA ILE A 392 -23.13 0.70 -15.10
C ILE A 392 -22.29 0.72 -13.83
N SER A 393 -21.02 1.10 -13.93
CA SER A 393 -20.13 1.27 -12.78
C SER A 393 -20.70 2.30 -11.81
N GLY A 394 -20.71 1.99 -10.52
CA GLY A 394 -21.32 2.77 -9.46
C GLY A 394 -22.86 2.69 -9.39
N LYS A 395 -23.54 1.91 -10.27
CA LYS A 395 -25.00 1.84 -10.33
C LYS A 395 -25.56 0.40 -10.37
N ALA A 396 -24.95 -0.48 -11.14
CA ALA A 396 -25.36 -1.87 -11.20
C ALA A 396 -25.08 -2.57 -9.85
N ALA A 397 -25.98 -3.46 -9.41
CA ALA A 397 -25.88 -4.10 -8.10
C ALA A 397 -24.54 -4.83 -7.85
N THR A 398 -23.92 -5.36 -8.91
CA THR A 398 -22.62 -6.04 -8.85
C THR A 398 -21.42 -5.09 -8.95
N GLN A 399 -21.64 -3.80 -9.24
CA GLN A 399 -20.61 -2.79 -9.48
C GLN A 399 -20.88 -1.48 -8.72
N LEU A 400 -21.61 -1.52 -7.61
CA LEU A 400 -21.88 -0.33 -6.79
C LEU A 400 -20.60 0.25 -6.18
N HIS A 401 -19.58 -0.57 -5.97
CA HIS A 401 -18.29 -0.21 -5.41
C HIS A 401 -17.32 0.38 -6.46
N ASP A 402 -17.57 0.15 -7.76
CA ASP A 402 -16.71 0.65 -8.85
C ASP A 402 -17.10 2.08 -9.22
N LEU A 403 -16.51 3.05 -8.57
CA LEU A 403 -16.83 4.45 -8.84
C LEU A 403 -16.10 4.95 -10.09
N PRO A 404 -16.79 5.66 -11.02
CA PRO A 404 -16.15 6.21 -12.21
C PRO A 404 -15.29 7.45 -11.92
N GLN A 405 -15.39 8.00 -10.70
CA GLN A 405 -14.60 9.14 -10.23
C GLN A 405 -14.23 8.99 -8.77
N ARG A 406 -13.08 9.51 -8.39
CA ARG A 406 -12.60 9.53 -7.00
C ARG A 406 -13.46 10.47 -6.16
N PRO A 407 -14.08 10.03 -5.05
CA PRO A 407 -14.74 10.92 -4.11
C PRO A 407 -13.72 11.68 -3.26
N PRO A 408 -14.13 12.80 -2.63
CA PRO A 408 -13.26 13.60 -1.77
C PRO A 408 -12.93 12.90 -0.44
N TRP A 409 -13.81 12.04 0.05
CA TRP A 409 -13.66 11.28 1.29
C TRP A 409 -14.65 10.13 1.35
N TYR A 410 -14.50 9.25 2.34
CA TYR A 410 -15.37 8.10 2.62
C TYR A 410 -15.74 8.06 4.10
N ALA A 411 -16.89 7.50 4.43
CA ALA A 411 -17.23 7.14 5.82
C ALA A 411 -16.24 6.11 6.40
N CYS A 412 -15.75 5.18 5.56
CA CYS A 412 -14.64 4.28 5.85
C CYS A 412 -13.40 4.80 5.10
N ALA A 413 -12.57 5.59 5.73
CA ALA A 413 -11.51 6.35 5.06
C ALA A 413 -10.10 5.75 5.24
N CYS A 414 -9.96 4.44 5.29
CA CYS A 414 -8.65 3.81 5.51
C CYS A 414 -7.63 4.13 4.40
N CYS A 415 -8.04 4.23 3.13
CA CYS A 415 -7.14 4.37 1.99
C CYS A 415 -6.46 5.75 1.88
N PRO A 416 -7.14 6.90 2.00
CA PRO A 416 -6.50 8.21 1.85
C PRO A 416 -5.30 8.43 2.78
N PRO A 417 -5.39 8.23 4.11
CA PRO A 417 -4.24 8.41 4.97
C PRO A 417 -3.20 7.29 4.84
N ASN A 418 -3.58 6.09 4.36
CA ASN A 418 -2.63 5.03 4.08
C ASN A 418 -1.73 5.36 2.88
N VAL A 419 -2.27 5.97 1.82
CA VAL A 419 -1.49 6.52 0.69
C VAL A 419 -0.53 7.60 1.20
N ALA A 420 -1.01 8.50 2.05
CA ALA A 420 -0.19 9.58 2.59
C ALA A 420 1.01 9.04 3.38
N ARG A 421 0.81 8.07 4.31
CA ARG A 421 1.91 7.52 5.11
C ARG A 421 2.94 6.74 4.27
N LEU A 422 2.50 5.99 3.25
CA LEU A 422 3.43 5.29 2.37
C LEU A 422 4.28 6.27 1.57
N LEU A 423 3.67 7.26 0.90
CA LEU A 423 4.40 8.22 0.06
C LEU A 423 5.33 9.11 0.88
N SER A 424 4.94 9.51 2.09
CA SER A 424 5.81 10.26 3.01
C SER A 424 7.05 9.46 3.44
N SER A 425 6.95 8.13 3.51
CA SER A 425 8.04 7.24 3.94
C SER A 425 8.72 6.48 2.80
N ILE A 426 8.43 6.79 1.54
CA ILE A 426 8.85 5.98 0.39
C ILE A 426 10.39 5.83 0.30
N GLY A 427 11.16 6.76 0.82
CA GLY A 427 12.62 6.67 0.91
C GLY A 427 13.09 5.43 1.68
N SER A 428 12.39 5.03 2.76
CA SER A 428 12.71 3.82 3.52
C SER A 428 12.36 2.50 2.82
N TYR A 429 11.60 2.57 1.72
CA TYR A 429 11.32 1.44 0.83
C TYR A 429 12.30 1.39 -0.34
N ALA A 430 12.85 2.53 -0.71
CA ALA A 430 13.77 2.64 -1.83
C ALA A 430 15.18 2.11 -1.51
N TYR A 431 15.56 2.12 -0.25
CA TYR A 431 16.90 1.73 0.17
C TYR A 431 16.88 0.72 1.30
N GLY A 432 17.85 -0.21 1.27
CA GLY A 432 18.08 -1.17 2.34
C GLY A 432 19.57 -1.28 2.67
N GLU A 433 19.93 -1.40 3.95
CA GLU A 433 21.31 -1.55 4.39
C GLU A 433 21.60 -2.95 4.91
N GLY A 434 22.58 -3.63 4.32
CA GLY A 434 23.22 -4.82 4.83
C GLY A 434 24.51 -4.51 5.57
N GLU A 435 25.29 -5.54 5.91
CA GLU A 435 26.54 -5.37 6.67
C GLU A 435 27.57 -4.44 5.96
N ASN A 436 27.74 -4.56 4.65
CA ASN A 436 28.61 -3.74 3.81
C ASN A 436 27.98 -3.43 2.44
N THR A 437 26.64 -3.45 2.36
CA THR A 437 25.92 -3.29 1.11
C THR A 437 24.79 -2.30 1.29
N LEU A 438 24.71 -1.31 0.39
CA LEU A 438 23.52 -0.49 0.22
C LEU A 438 22.73 -1.02 -0.98
N PHE A 439 21.53 -1.50 -0.72
CA PHE A 439 20.58 -1.91 -1.74
C PHE A 439 19.77 -0.70 -2.21
N VAL A 440 19.70 -0.53 -3.53
CA VAL A 440 18.81 0.43 -4.19
C VAL A 440 17.66 -0.37 -4.80
N HIS A 441 16.52 -0.35 -4.12
CA HIS A 441 15.32 -1.07 -4.53
C HIS A 441 14.49 -0.25 -5.53
N LEU A 442 14.20 1.02 -5.22
CA LEU A 442 13.46 1.93 -6.08
C LEU A 442 14.33 3.12 -6.51
N TYR A 443 14.08 3.63 -7.70
CA TYR A 443 14.83 4.76 -8.27
C TYR A 443 14.13 6.09 -7.94
N LEU A 444 14.66 6.78 -6.91
CA LEU A 444 14.15 8.06 -6.42
C LEU A 444 15.17 9.17 -6.57
N GLY A 445 14.78 10.31 -7.10
CA GLY A 445 15.62 11.51 -7.10
C GLY A 445 15.82 12.07 -5.69
N GLY A 446 17.07 12.32 -5.30
CA GLY A 446 17.40 12.80 -3.97
C GLY A 446 18.72 12.24 -3.45
N GLU A 447 18.92 12.29 -2.15
CA GLU A 447 20.13 11.82 -1.49
C GLU A 447 19.77 10.91 -0.30
N VAL A 448 20.49 9.81 -0.17
CA VAL A 448 20.42 8.92 1.00
C VAL A 448 21.74 8.97 1.75
N GLU A 449 21.67 9.20 3.06
CA GLU A 449 22.81 9.12 3.98
C GLU A 449 22.86 7.71 4.58
N SER A 450 23.88 6.95 4.22
CA SER A 450 24.05 5.59 4.70
C SER A 450 24.73 5.54 6.06
N SER A 451 24.23 4.68 6.96
CA SER A 451 24.90 4.39 8.23
C SER A 451 26.28 3.77 8.05
N LEU A 452 26.60 3.29 6.85
CA LEU A 452 27.93 2.79 6.47
C LEU A 452 28.99 3.89 6.33
N GLY A 453 28.61 5.18 6.44
CA GLY A 453 29.52 6.33 6.50
C GLY A 453 29.83 6.97 5.15
N TYR A 454 28.85 7.01 4.25
CA TYR A 454 28.86 7.73 2.97
C TYR A 454 27.44 8.15 2.60
N SER A 455 27.29 9.02 1.60
CA SER A 455 25.97 9.26 1.00
C SER A 455 25.97 8.95 -0.50
N LEU A 456 24.76 8.76 -1.03
CA LEU A 456 24.52 8.48 -2.44
C LEU A 456 23.42 9.39 -2.95
N SER A 457 23.76 10.28 -3.90
CA SER A 457 22.77 11.12 -4.59
C SER A 457 22.23 10.41 -5.83
N CYS A 458 20.96 10.56 -6.13
CA CYS A 458 20.30 10.04 -7.32
C CYS A 458 19.67 11.16 -8.13
N GLU A 459 19.99 11.24 -9.43
CA GLU A 459 19.32 12.08 -10.42
C GLU A 459 18.51 11.17 -11.36
N THR A 460 17.19 11.31 -11.38
CA THR A 460 16.31 10.47 -12.21
C THR A 460 14.94 11.08 -12.46
N GLU A 461 14.40 10.83 -13.63
CA GLU A 461 13.00 11.04 -13.99
C GLU A 461 12.21 9.71 -14.09
N TYR A 462 12.76 8.63 -13.54
CA TYR A 462 12.11 7.33 -13.46
C TYR A 462 10.76 7.44 -12.71
N PRO A 463 9.67 6.80 -13.16
CA PRO A 463 9.55 5.83 -14.26
C PRO A 463 9.19 6.46 -15.63
N ARG A 464 9.17 7.79 -15.76
CA ARG A 464 8.88 8.45 -17.06
C ARG A 464 9.93 8.14 -18.10
N PHE A 465 11.19 8.12 -17.68
CA PHE A 465 12.34 7.79 -18.49
C PHE A 465 13.22 6.76 -17.79
N GLY A 466 13.87 5.92 -18.56
CA GLY A 466 14.62 4.76 -18.09
C GLY A 466 16.07 5.06 -17.70
N LYS A 467 16.38 6.23 -17.09
CA LYS A 467 17.74 6.56 -16.67
C LYS A 467 17.80 6.91 -15.19
N ALA A 468 18.80 6.39 -14.51
CA ALA A 468 19.16 6.76 -13.15
C ALA A 468 20.67 6.95 -13.03
N LYS A 469 21.09 8.09 -12.49
CA LYS A 469 22.49 8.43 -12.27
C LYS A 469 22.72 8.62 -10.79
N PHE A 470 23.66 7.87 -10.26
CA PHE A 470 24.06 7.92 -8.86
C PHE A 470 25.45 8.54 -8.71
N THR A 471 25.61 9.46 -7.77
CA THR A 471 26.91 10.02 -7.39
C THR A 471 27.25 9.63 -5.97
N PHE A 472 28.41 9.04 -5.78
CA PHE A 472 28.91 8.62 -4.48
C PHE A 472 29.64 9.78 -3.78
N HIS A 473 29.33 9.99 -2.50
CA HIS A 473 29.95 11.02 -1.68
C HIS A 473 30.67 10.39 -0.49
N GLY A 474 31.99 10.49 -0.49
CA GLY A 474 32.90 9.91 0.50
C GLY A 474 33.96 8.98 -0.09
N GLU A 475 34.63 8.24 0.78
CA GLU A 475 35.61 7.23 0.41
C GLU A 475 35.34 5.95 1.19
N LYS A 476 34.96 4.88 0.50
CA LYS A 476 34.59 3.61 1.14
C LYS A 476 34.76 2.41 0.22
N LYS A 477 35.30 1.33 0.75
CA LYS A 477 35.13 0.01 0.12
C LYS A 477 33.78 -0.56 0.57
N THR A 478 32.84 -0.66 -0.37
CA THR A 478 31.46 -1.10 -0.13
C THR A 478 30.85 -1.70 -1.39
N THR A 479 29.72 -2.34 -1.25
CA THR A 479 28.92 -2.84 -2.37
C THR A 479 27.67 -1.97 -2.54
N LEU A 480 27.42 -1.49 -3.74
CA LEU A 480 26.13 -0.93 -4.13
C LEU A 480 25.40 -1.99 -4.94
N ALA A 481 24.17 -2.34 -4.53
CA ALA A 481 23.35 -3.33 -5.20
C ALA A 481 22.10 -2.66 -5.79
N PHE A 482 22.02 -2.64 -7.13
CA PHE A 482 20.96 -1.96 -7.87
C PHE A 482 19.95 -2.96 -8.40
N HIS A 483 18.67 -2.75 -8.15
CA HIS A 483 17.58 -3.55 -8.72
C HIS A 483 17.61 -3.49 -10.26
N ILE A 484 17.50 -4.65 -10.90
CA ILE A 484 17.34 -4.78 -12.35
C ILE A 484 15.89 -5.18 -12.62
N PRO A 485 15.03 -4.25 -13.07
CA PRO A 485 13.62 -4.55 -13.29
C PRO A 485 13.43 -5.65 -14.35
N ALA A 486 12.62 -6.65 -14.05
CA ALA A 486 12.37 -7.78 -14.96
C ALA A 486 11.72 -7.38 -16.29
N TRP A 487 11.01 -6.25 -16.33
CA TRP A 487 10.40 -5.71 -17.56
C TRP A 487 11.43 -5.12 -18.53
N SER A 488 12.65 -4.76 -18.08
CA SER A 488 13.68 -4.15 -18.93
C SER A 488 14.47 -5.22 -19.67
N GLN A 489 14.30 -5.29 -21.01
CA GLN A 489 14.97 -6.28 -21.85
C GLN A 489 16.45 -5.97 -22.10
N LYS A 490 16.84 -4.70 -22.00
CA LYS A 490 18.20 -4.21 -22.29
C LYS A 490 18.60 -3.19 -21.24
N THR A 491 18.96 -3.68 -20.06
CA THR A 491 19.55 -2.82 -19.03
C THR A 491 21.05 -2.68 -19.25
N THR A 492 21.57 -1.45 -19.11
CA THR A 492 23.01 -1.20 -19.07
C THR A 492 23.38 -0.58 -17.74
N LEU A 493 24.60 -0.88 -17.28
CA LEU A 493 25.21 -0.29 -16.10
C LEU A 493 26.62 0.16 -16.45
N SER A 494 26.98 1.37 -16.03
CA SER A 494 28.34 1.88 -16.16
C SER A 494 28.84 2.48 -14.85
N VAL A 495 30.13 2.44 -14.63
CA VAL A 495 30.80 3.09 -13.49
C VAL A 495 31.89 4.01 -14.03
N ASN A 496 31.76 5.31 -13.76
CA ASN A 496 32.66 6.35 -14.30
C ASN A 496 32.78 6.32 -15.83
N GLY A 497 31.68 5.94 -16.53
CA GLY A 497 31.64 5.83 -17.98
C GLY A 497 32.20 4.51 -18.54
N GLU A 498 32.69 3.62 -17.70
CA GLU A 498 33.07 2.26 -18.11
C GLU A 498 31.89 1.30 -17.95
N GLU A 499 31.51 0.60 -19.02
CA GLU A 499 30.41 -0.35 -19.02
C GLU A 499 30.76 -1.60 -18.19
N TRP A 500 29.82 -2.03 -17.36
CA TRP A 500 29.93 -3.24 -16.55
C TRP A 500 29.06 -4.35 -17.15
N ASP A 501 29.62 -5.55 -17.27
CA ASP A 501 28.90 -6.70 -17.77
C ASP A 501 27.92 -7.23 -16.70
N LEU A 502 26.62 -7.05 -16.96
CA LEU A 502 25.56 -7.53 -16.06
C LEU A 502 25.58 -9.06 -15.93
N ALA A 503 26.08 -9.80 -16.93
CA ALA A 503 26.19 -11.25 -16.82
C ALA A 503 27.19 -11.68 -15.74
N GLU A 504 28.16 -10.83 -15.38
CA GLU A 504 29.16 -11.11 -14.36
C GLU A 504 28.75 -10.58 -12.98
N CYS A 505 28.01 -9.45 -12.93
CA CYS A 505 27.72 -8.76 -11.66
C CYS A 505 26.25 -8.86 -11.20
N ALA A 506 25.33 -9.36 -12.04
CA ALA A 506 23.92 -9.49 -11.66
C ALA A 506 23.62 -10.87 -11.04
N LYS A 507 22.85 -10.84 -9.97
CA LYS A 507 22.36 -12.03 -9.28
C LYS A 507 20.99 -11.74 -8.65
N ASP A 508 20.05 -12.68 -8.81
CA ASP A 508 18.70 -12.63 -8.19
C ASP A 508 17.96 -11.30 -8.45
N GLY A 509 18.17 -10.67 -9.64
CA GLY A 509 17.54 -9.41 -10.03
C GLY A 509 18.23 -8.15 -9.48
N TYR A 510 19.46 -8.26 -8.98
CA TYR A 510 20.29 -7.12 -8.57
C TYR A 510 21.65 -7.15 -9.24
N ALA A 511 22.16 -5.98 -9.66
CA ALA A 511 23.53 -5.78 -10.08
C ALA A 511 24.38 -5.31 -8.88
N TYR A 512 25.43 -6.05 -8.56
CA TYR A 512 26.32 -5.79 -7.43
C TYR A 512 27.62 -5.12 -7.90
N VAL A 513 27.83 -3.86 -7.51
CA VAL A 513 29.04 -3.09 -7.78
C VAL A 513 29.89 -3.07 -6.51
N ASP A 514 30.80 -4.05 -6.36
CA ASP A 514 31.75 -4.13 -5.22
C ASP A 514 33.08 -3.49 -5.60
N ARG A 515 33.40 -2.36 -4.99
CA ARG A 515 34.65 -1.64 -5.22
C ARG A 515 35.01 -0.68 -4.09
N SER A 516 36.20 -0.12 -4.17
CA SER A 516 36.60 1.07 -3.38
C SER A 516 36.10 2.31 -4.11
N PHE A 517 35.00 2.89 -3.60
CA PHE A 517 34.42 4.13 -4.12
C PHE A 517 35.19 5.34 -3.59
N GLN A 518 35.27 6.37 -4.43
CA GLN A 518 35.87 7.68 -4.12
C GLN A 518 34.82 8.78 -4.26
N GLU A 519 35.10 9.94 -3.65
CA GLU A 519 34.24 11.13 -3.82
C GLU A 519 34.03 11.46 -5.30
N GLY A 520 32.76 11.58 -5.70
CA GLY A 520 32.37 11.90 -7.07
C GLY A 520 32.34 10.72 -8.04
N ASP A 521 32.55 9.47 -7.58
CA ASP A 521 32.33 8.30 -8.43
C ASP A 521 30.86 8.23 -8.87
N VAL A 522 30.64 7.92 -10.14
CA VAL A 522 29.31 7.91 -10.76
C VAL A 522 28.93 6.49 -11.21
N VAL A 523 27.72 6.07 -10.85
CA VAL A 523 27.08 4.85 -11.38
C VAL A 523 25.85 5.25 -12.19
N GLU A 524 25.79 4.81 -13.46
CA GLU A 524 24.63 5.10 -14.33
C GLU A 524 23.97 3.81 -14.77
N LEU A 525 22.64 3.78 -14.68
CA LEU A 525 21.79 2.71 -15.20
C LEU A 525 20.88 3.26 -16.30
N SER A 526 20.66 2.44 -17.31
CA SER A 526 19.70 2.72 -18.36
C SER A 526 18.83 1.50 -18.61
N PHE A 527 17.51 1.70 -18.62
CA PHE A 527 16.48 0.68 -18.78
C PHE A 527 15.78 0.84 -20.12
N ASP A 528 15.44 -0.29 -20.74
CA ASP A 528 14.69 -0.30 -22.00
C ASP A 528 13.21 0.02 -21.73
N MET A 529 12.79 1.22 -22.12
CA MET A 529 11.41 1.69 -21.93
C MET A 529 10.49 1.39 -23.13
N THR A 530 10.93 0.56 -24.08
CA THR A 530 10.11 0.19 -25.25
C THR A 530 8.78 -0.40 -24.78
N PRO A 531 7.63 0.16 -25.22
CA PRO A 531 6.32 -0.36 -24.82
C PRO A 531 6.07 -1.74 -25.44
N TYR A 532 5.34 -2.59 -24.72
CA TYR A 532 5.06 -3.95 -25.15
C TYR A 532 3.68 -4.43 -24.70
N LYS A 533 3.18 -5.47 -25.37
CA LYS A 533 1.94 -6.17 -24.99
C LYS A 533 2.20 -7.15 -23.86
N VAL A 534 1.27 -7.22 -22.93
CA VAL A 534 1.23 -8.18 -21.81
C VAL A 534 0.04 -9.11 -22.01
N TYR A 535 0.28 -10.40 -21.85
CA TYR A 535 -0.72 -11.44 -22.00
C TYR A 535 -0.94 -12.15 -20.64
N ALA A 536 -2.20 -12.36 -20.29
CA ALA A 536 -2.54 -13.20 -19.15
C ALA A 536 -2.38 -14.69 -19.50
N THR A 537 -2.12 -15.50 -18.48
CA THR A 537 -2.22 -16.97 -18.66
C THR A 537 -3.66 -17.36 -19.02
N SER A 538 -3.82 -18.40 -19.82
CA SER A 538 -5.14 -18.96 -20.22
C SER A 538 -6.00 -19.41 -19.03
N ARG A 539 -5.45 -19.42 -17.82
CA ARG A 539 -6.18 -19.71 -16.57
C ARG A 539 -7.00 -18.52 -16.06
N VAL A 540 -6.77 -17.29 -16.55
CA VAL A 540 -7.54 -16.09 -16.21
C VAL A 540 -8.65 -15.91 -17.23
N PRO A 541 -9.90 -16.31 -16.93
CA PRO A 541 -10.98 -16.28 -17.91
C PRO A 541 -11.32 -14.87 -18.40
N ALA A 542 -11.21 -13.86 -17.51
CA ALA A 542 -11.56 -12.48 -17.81
C ALA A 542 -10.70 -11.85 -18.91
N ASP A 543 -9.45 -12.30 -19.05
CA ASP A 543 -8.47 -11.71 -19.95
C ASP A 543 -8.22 -12.56 -21.21
N THR A 544 -9.03 -13.60 -21.42
CA THR A 544 -8.89 -14.49 -22.59
C THR A 544 -9.11 -13.70 -23.89
N GLY A 545 -8.11 -13.72 -24.79
CA GLY A 545 -8.15 -12.99 -26.05
C GLY A 545 -7.99 -11.48 -25.92
N CYS A 546 -7.49 -11.03 -24.78
CA CYS A 546 -7.18 -9.63 -24.50
C CYS A 546 -5.68 -9.43 -24.28
N VAL A 547 -5.25 -8.18 -24.47
CA VAL A 547 -3.90 -7.71 -24.16
C VAL A 547 -3.98 -6.45 -23.29
N ALA A 548 -3.05 -6.31 -22.36
CA ALA A 548 -2.72 -5.05 -21.74
C ALA A 548 -1.45 -4.46 -22.36
N VAL A 549 -1.26 -3.17 -22.26
CA VAL A 549 -0.05 -2.49 -22.74
C VAL A 549 0.74 -1.96 -21.56
N GLN A 550 2.05 -2.18 -21.57
CA GLN A 550 2.96 -1.73 -20.51
C GLN A 550 4.15 -0.98 -21.10
N ARG A 551 4.64 0.03 -20.38
CA ARG A 551 5.88 0.76 -20.67
C ARG A 551 6.63 1.01 -19.36
N GLY A 552 7.82 0.44 -19.24
CA GLY A 552 8.50 0.40 -17.96
C GLY A 552 7.64 -0.32 -16.90
N PRO A 553 7.57 0.16 -15.66
CA PRO A 553 6.71 -0.42 -14.61
C PRO A 553 5.23 -0.02 -14.75
N MET A 554 4.89 0.90 -15.65
CA MET A 554 3.54 1.46 -15.80
C MET A 554 2.69 0.65 -16.77
N VAL A 555 1.51 0.26 -16.31
CA VAL A 555 0.42 -0.27 -17.14
C VAL A 555 -0.33 0.89 -17.76
N TYR A 556 -0.84 0.73 -18.97
CA TYR A 556 -1.59 1.74 -19.71
C TYR A 556 -3.05 1.31 -19.88
N CYS A 557 -3.94 2.28 -20.01
CA CYS A 557 -5.36 2.07 -20.26
C CYS A 557 -5.87 3.01 -21.35
N ALA A 558 -6.94 2.59 -22.02
CA ALA A 558 -7.73 3.45 -22.90
C ALA A 558 -8.77 4.21 -22.09
N GLU A 559 -8.85 5.54 -22.27
CA GLU A 559 -9.96 6.34 -21.73
C GLU A 559 -10.85 6.82 -22.88
N GLY A 560 -12.17 6.91 -22.62
CA GLY A 560 -13.15 7.38 -23.61
C GLY A 560 -12.87 8.79 -24.11
N VAL A 561 -12.37 9.66 -23.25
CA VAL A 561 -12.04 11.05 -23.60
C VAL A 561 -10.99 11.15 -24.70
N ASP A 562 -10.11 10.18 -24.86
CA ASP A 562 -9.10 10.12 -25.93
C ASP A 562 -9.55 9.27 -27.12
N ASN A 563 -10.65 8.52 -27.00
CA ASN A 563 -11.09 7.49 -27.94
C ASN A 563 -12.56 7.65 -28.37
N GLU A 564 -13.01 8.88 -28.61
CA GLU A 564 -14.36 9.25 -29.09
C GLU A 564 -15.50 8.78 -28.18
N GLY A 565 -15.23 8.56 -26.89
CA GLY A 565 -16.24 8.23 -25.89
C GLY A 565 -16.56 6.75 -25.75
N ASP A 566 -16.01 5.85 -26.58
CA ASP A 566 -16.34 4.43 -26.57
C ASP A 566 -15.09 3.53 -26.65
N VAL A 567 -14.62 3.07 -25.46
CA VAL A 567 -13.49 2.14 -25.39
C VAL A 567 -13.92 0.67 -25.52
N LEU A 568 -15.20 0.35 -25.35
CA LEU A 568 -15.71 -1.02 -25.46
C LEU A 568 -15.75 -1.50 -26.92
N SER A 569 -15.80 -0.60 -27.88
CA SER A 569 -15.74 -0.89 -29.31
C SER A 569 -14.34 -1.15 -29.85
N LEU A 570 -13.30 -0.93 -29.03
CA LEU A 570 -11.91 -1.00 -29.45
C LEU A 570 -11.33 -2.40 -29.33
N SER A 571 -10.50 -2.80 -30.30
CA SER A 571 -9.60 -3.96 -30.21
C SER A 571 -8.22 -3.61 -30.77
N VAL A 572 -7.18 -4.17 -30.19
CA VAL A 572 -5.79 -4.01 -30.64
C VAL A 572 -5.55 -4.97 -31.82
N ALA A 573 -4.87 -4.52 -32.86
CA ALA A 573 -4.47 -5.42 -33.94
C ALA A 573 -3.35 -6.36 -33.47
N GLU A 574 -3.40 -7.66 -33.82
CA GLU A 574 -2.41 -8.67 -33.40
C GLU A 574 -0.98 -8.23 -33.76
N GLU A 575 -0.77 -7.76 -35.00
CA GLU A 575 0.50 -7.23 -35.47
C GLU A 575 0.61 -5.69 -35.31
N GLY A 576 -0.29 -5.08 -34.51
CA GLY A 576 -0.37 -3.64 -34.36
C GLY A 576 0.86 -3.05 -33.67
N THR A 577 1.42 -2.03 -34.28
CA THR A 577 2.58 -1.30 -33.72
C THR A 577 2.16 -0.42 -32.56
N ILE A 578 2.91 -0.48 -31.45
CA ILE A 578 2.79 0.46 -30.34
C ILE A 578 3.83 1.56 -30.55
N ARG A 579 3.40 2.83 -30.46
CA ARG A 579 4.26 4.01 -30.62
C ARG A 579 4.18 4.90 -29.40
N GLU A 580 5.31 5.45 -28.98
CA GLU A 580 5.37 6.52 -27.98
C GLU A 580 5.04 7.87 -28.63
N GLU A 581 4.13 8.63 -28.02
CA GLU A 581 4.00 10.05 -28.32
C GLU A 581 5.10 10.85 -27.58
N PRO A 582 5.41 12.08 -28.02
CA PRO A 582 6.32 12.94 -27.26
C PRO A 582 5.83 13.16 -25.83
N TYR A 583 6.75 13.20 -24.87
CA TYR A 583 6.43 13.56 -23.48
C TYR A 583 5.66 14.88 -23.44
N ASN A 584 4.53 14.87 -22.73
CA ASN A 584 3.67 16.04 -22.59
C ASN A 584 3.57 16.46 -21.12
N ALA A 585 4.32 17.49 -20.74
CA ALA A 585 4.40 18.00 -19.37
C ALA A 585 3.06 18.58 -18.85
N GLN A 586 2.15 18.99 -19.75
CA GLN A 586 0.87 19.59 -19.38
C GLN A 586 -0.27 18.57 -19.30
N LEU A 587 -0.09 17.39 -19.87
CA LEU A 587 -1.10 16.34 -19.86
C LEU A 587 -0.94 15.48 -18.61
N LEU A 588 -1.97 15.42 -17.75
CA LEU A 588 -2.06 14.51 -16.60
C LEU A 588 -0.82 14.54 -15.68
N GLY A 589 -0.26 15.74 -15.44
CA GLY A 589 0.91 15.92 -14.60
C GLY A 589 2.25 15.54 -15.24
N GLY A 590 2.26 15.33 -16.56
CA GLY A 590 3.44 14.98 -17.35
C GLY A 590 3.56 13.48 -17.60
N ILE A 591 3.15 13.04 -18.79
CA ILE A 591 3.15 11.64 -19.22
C ILE A 591 3.77 11.49 -20.62
N VAL A 592 4.13 10.25 -20.95
CA VAL A 592 4.38 9.80 -22.32
C VAL A 592 3.15 9.01 -22.75
N PRO A 593 2.23 9.56 -23.55
CA PRO A 593 1.11 8.80 -24.08
C PRO A 593 1.58 7.75 -25.08
N LEU A 594 0.78 6.71 -25.28
CA LEU A 594 1.02 5.71 -26.33
C LEU A 594 -0.11 5.73 -27.34
N THR A 595 0.20 5.33 -28.56
CA THR A 595 -0.79 4.96 -29.56
C THR A 595 -0.54 3.52 -30.00
N VAL A 596 -1.62 2.76 -30.22
CA VAL A 596 -1.54 1.40 -30.76
C VAL A 596 -2.52 1.24 -31.92
N GLU A 597 -2.08 0.59 -32.97
CA GLU A 597 -2.91 0.27 -34.14
C GLU A 597 -3.97 -0.76 -33.74
N GLY A 598 -5.20 -0.51 -34.19
CA GLY A 598 -6.33 -1.39 -33.82
C GLY A 598 -7.56 -1.15 -34.68
N TRP A 599 -8.66 -1.63 -34.19
CA TRP A 599 -9.94 -1.60 -34.86
C TRP A 599 -11.02 -1.02 -33.94
N ARG A 600 -11.97 -0.33 -34.53
CA ARG A 600 -13.21 0.08 -33.86
C ARG A 600 -14.39 -0.61 -34.51
N VAL A 601 -15.21 -1.26 -33.71
CA VAL A 601 -16.47 -1.85 -34.12
C VAL A 601 -17.53 -0.75 -34.16
N ARG A 602 -18.22 -0.58 -35.29
CA ARG A 602 -19.34 0.36 -35.40
C ARG A 602 -20.55 -0.15 -34.63
N PRO A 603 -21.15 0.66 -33.75
CA PRO A 603 -22.32 0.24 -32.99
C PRO A 603 -23.49 -0.09 -33.91
N THR A 604 -24.23 -1.13 -33.59
CA THR A 604 -25.46 -1.54 -34.29
C THR A 604 -26.68 -1.10 -33.50
N GLN A 605 -27.82 -0.89 -34.17
CA GLN A 605 -29.08 -0.60 -33.46
C GLN A 605 -29.72 -1.86 -32.85
N GLU A 606 -29.39 -3.03 -33.39
CA GLU A 606 -29.90 -4.31 -32.92
C GLU A 606 -29.05 -4.81 -31.75
N LEU A 607 -29.70 -5.27 -30.67
CA LEU A 607 -29.00 -5.87 -29.54
C LEU A 607 -28.19 -7.10 -29.94
N TYR A 608 -28.73 -7.92 -30.84
CA TYR A 608 -28.08 -9.09 -31.43
C TYR A 608 -28.27 -9.10 -32.94
N SER A 609 -27.21 -9.28 -33.71
CA SER A 609 -27.24 -9.35 -35.16
C SER A 609 -26.59 -10.63 -35.70
N ARG A 610 -27.13 -11.15 -36.81
CA ARG A 610 -26.50 -12.25 -37.55
C ARG A 610 -25.34 -11.79 -38.43
N LYS A 611 -25.23 -10.49 -38.69
CA LYS A 611 -24.13 -9.89 -39.43
C LYS A 611 -23.05 -9.46 -38.44
N ARG A 612 -21.82 -9.79 -38.79
CA ARG A 612 -20.68 -9.24 -38.08
C ARG A 612 -20.73 -7.70 -38.21
N PRO A 613 -20.59 -6.94 -37.11
CA PRO A 613 -20.50 -5.48 -37.20
C PRO A 613 -19.31 -5.05 -38.09
N GLU A 614 -19.47 -3.92 -38.78
CA GLU A 614 -18.37 -3.33 -39.53
C GLU A 614 -17.27 -2.84 -38.58
N GLN A 615 -16.03 -3.00 -39.02
CA GLN A 615 -14.87 -2.53 -38.30
C GLN A 615 -14.11 -1.51 -39.17
N GLU A 616 -13.56 -0.50 -38.52
CA GLU A 616 -12.69 0.48 -39.17
C GLU A 616 -11.34 0.55 -38.45
N PRO A 617 -10.23 0.74 -39.17
CA PRO A 617 -8.93 0.90 -38.55
C PRO A 617 -8.86 2.21 -37.78
N VAL A 618 -8.28 2.16 -36.57
CA VAL A 618 -8.10 3.31 -35.69
C VAL A 618 -6.74 3.27 -35.01
N GLU A 619 -6.24 4.43 -34.60
CA GLU A 619 -5.17 4.54 -33.63
C GLU A 619 -5.79 4.71 -32.24
N ILE A 620 -5.57 3.73 -31.36
CA ILE A 620 -6.06 3.72 -29.98
C ILE A 620 -5.06 4.48 -29.13
N ARG A 621 -5.49 5.56 -28.49
CA ARG A 621 -4.65 6.33 -27.57
C ARG A 621 -4.75 5.79 -26.16
N LEU A 622 -3.59 5.59 -25.52
CA LEU A 622 -3.45 5.04 -24.18
C LEU A 622 -2.70 6.02 -23.25
N VAL A 623 -3.12 6.06 -22.00
CA VAL A 623 -2.48 6.84 -20.95
C VAL A 623 -2.07 5.91 -19.79
N PRO A 624 -1.07 6.27 -18.95
CA PRO A 624 -0.71 5.47 -17.78
C PRO A 624 -1.92 5.27 -16.85
N TYR A 625 -2.16 4.03 -16.42
CA TYR A 625 -3.31 3.66 -15.59
C TYR A 625 -3.44 4.53 -14.32
N TYR A 626 -2.34 4.89 -13.67
CA TYR A 626 -2.41 5.72 -12.46
C TYR A 626 -3.05 7.10 -12.69
N THR A 627 -3.19 7.55 -13.95
CA THR A 627 -3.74 8.86 -14.31
C THR A 627 -5.21 8.82 -14.70
N TRP A 628 -5.83 7.65 -14.87
CA TRP A 628 -7.21 7.57 -15.33
C TRP A 628 -8.19 8.28 -14.38
N GLY A 629 -9.33 8.72 -14.91
CA GLY A 629 -10.39 9.38 -14.13
C GLY A 629 -10.03 10.77 -13.59
N ASN A 630 -8.94 11.41 -14.09
CA ASN A 630 -8.58 12.78 -13.74
C ASN A 630 -9.20 13.84 -14.67
N ARG A 631 -9.88 13.41 -15.75
CA ARG A 631 -10.46 14.30 -16.77
C ARG A 631 -11.99 14.22 -16.83
N GLY A 632 -12.62 13.90 -15.70
CA GLY A 632 -14.06 13.73 -15.58
C GLY A 632 -14.49 12.28 -15.78
N GLU A 633 -15.82 12.06 -15.62
CA GLU A 633 -16.43 10.74 -15.79
C GLU A 633 -16.36 10.31 -17.26
N ASN A 634 -15.70 9.19 -17.54
CA ASN A 634 -15.62 8.60 -18.86
C ASN A 634 -15.36 7.09 -18.78
N GLN A 635 -15.47 6.38 -19.91
CA GLN A 635 -15.12 4.96 -19.97
C GLN A 635 -13.62 4.77 -19.79
N MET A 636 -13.23 3.66 -19.17
CA MET A 636 -11.83 3.24 -19.04
C MET A 636 -11.70 1.74 -19.22
N ARG A 637 -10.64 1.28 -19.87
CA ARG A 637 -10.33 -0.15 -20.00
C ARG A 637 -8.82 -0.39 -20.08
N VAL A 638 -8.34 -1.39 -19.31
CA VAL A 638 -6.95 -1.85 -19.31
C VAL A 638 -6.76 -2.99 -20.31
N TRP A 639 -7.55 -4.05 -20.20
CA TRP A 639 -7.49 -5.22 -21.05
C TRP A 639 -8.33 -5.02 -22.32
N LEU A 640 -7.70 -4.85 -23.44
CA LEU A 640 -8.34 -4.66 -24.75
C LEU A 640 -8.36 -5.98 -25.52
N PRO A 641 -9.49 -6.34 -26.20
CA PRO A 641 -9.48 -7.48 -27.10
C PRO A 641 -8.38 -7.35 -28.15
N GLU A 642 -7.79 -8.47 -28.54
CA GLU A 642 -6.83 -8.53 -29.64
C GLU A 642 -7.46 -9.23 -30.86
N THR A 643 -7.32 -8.66 -32.05
CA THR A 643 -7.94 -9.18 -33.28
C THR A 643 -7.04 -9.04 -34.50
#